data_3d26e386ba9aa202a0df79778bcf9d55
#
_entry.id   3d26e386ba9aa202a0df79778bcf9d55
#
_cell.length_a   1.000
_cell.length_b   1.000
_cell.length_c   1.000
_cell.angle_alpha   90.00
_cell.angle_beta   90.00
_cell.angle_gamma   90.00
#
_symmetry.space_group_name_H-M   'P 1'
#
loop_
_entity.id
_entity.type
_entity.pdbx_description
1 polymer ?
#
loop_
_entity_poly.entity_id
_entity_poly.type
_entity_poly.pdbx_seq_one_letter_code
_entity_poly.pdbx_strand_id
1 'polypeptide(L)'
;QSKKYRLRLGKIINDEIDSQKEEGRVKEIDSTEKVIDLIQNLDERESYTYHFPDEYYSETVDIIIPVYNGYQYLEKLFASIKLTDMKYRLILINDKSPDERVGEYLNTFAKENDNVILLNNDENLGFVQTVNRGFSISENHIALVNTDVELPNQWLERLMLPIFENKEIASTTPYTTCGTICSFPKFGVDNNLFLDLNVGQIDDEFKKVQPRYIEMPTGVGFCMGMNRDVLQEIGNFDAKTFGKGYGEENDWCQRAIEKGYKNVHVENLFVFHNHGGSFKSEDKKRYLKEHEKKLIQKHPAYNSDVAKYCVEDPNKDIRQSVEFHLLRKYKNGKTILAFDHMLGGGATKYLENKKRECLDEGKQVVIIRYDYLKDLYRVSYYWKNDELKMQYNKPSDLPRVIECLAVDEIWINELVTYPMLYEQLKNIRETTCKNHISVKMLFHDFFAVCPTINLLNNQDEYCNLPDCSVCNQCLKNNKSLQALDYGTMEQWRDEWRTFLQSCTEVVVFSNSTKEIAEKTFGKMDNVVVIPHQIGYMPQIEKKNKTTETLNIGLLGVLTKHKGGMIVADLVDKIEKEDLNVKIRLIGTSCVDIDSPVFSQTGAYTRGAIPRLTLQNDIDVFLIPSIWPETFSYTTEEIMKMGMPVMCFDIGAPAERVKKYEKGIIIPEISAELVYDTIRKNKLIKEIANKKVNAKKILFVVQEE
;
A
#
# COMPACT_ATOMS: atom_id res chain seq x y z
N GLN A 1 1.04 -28.39 -18.81
CA GLN A 1 -0.25 -27.90 -18.28
C GLN A 1 -0.08 -26.66 -17.42
N SER A 2 0.92 -26.56 -16.53
CA SER A 2 1.17 -25.38 -15.69
C SER A 2 1.47 -24.11 -16.54
N LYS A 3 2.23 -24.24 -17.62
CA LYS A 3 2.56 -23.13 -18.53
C LYS A 3 1.34 -22.59 -19.31
N LYS A 4 0.38 -23.46 -19.65
CA LYS A 4 -0.85 -23.09 -20.36
C LYS A 4 -1.89 -22.43 -19.45
N TYR A 5 -1.91 -22.84 -18.17
CA TYR A 5 -2.72 -22.23 -17.11
C TYR A 5 -2.17 -20.85 -16.73
N ARG A 6 -0.84 -20.74 -16.53
CA ARG A 6 -0.14 -19.46 -16.30
C ARG A 6 -0.39 -18.44 -17.42
N LEU A 7 -0.37 -18.89 -18.68
CA LEU A 7 -0.65 -18.04 -19.85
C LEU A 7 -2.11 -17.56 -19.94
N ARG A 8 -3.08 -18.37 -19.50
CA ARG A 8 -4.51 -18.03 -19.56
C ARG A 8 -4.92 -17.05 -18.45
N LEU A 9 -4.41 -17.25 -17.23
CA LEU A 9 -4.54 -16.32 -16.11
C LEU A 9 -3.74 -15.02 -16.38
N GLY A 10 -2.55 -15.12 -16.95
CA GLY A 10 -1.75 -13.97 -17.35
C GLY A 10 -2.46 -13.03 -18.32
N LYS A 11 -3.29 -13.58 -19.22
CA LYS A 11 -4.06 -12.75 -20.16
C LYS A 11 -5.18 -11.96 -19.47
N ILE A 12 -5.89 -12.59 -18.53
CA ILE A 12 -6.96 -11.93 -17.77
C ILE A 12 -6.39 -10.80 -16.88
N ILE A 13 -5.21 -11.01 -16.32
CA ILE A 13 -4.55 -10.03 -15.45
C ILE A 13 -3.88 -8.92 -16.24
N ASN A 14 -3.27 -9.22 -17.38
CA ASN A 14 -2.71 -8.18 -18.23
C ASN A 14 -3.80 -7.23 -18.74
N ASP A 15 -4.98 -7.73 -19.11
CA ASP A 15 -6.12 -6.90 -19.49
C ASP A 15 -6.58 -5.98 -18.33
N GLU A 16 -6.46 -6.43 -17.07
CA GLU A 16 -6.78 -5.64 -15.88
C GLU A 16 -5.65 -4.66 -15.47
N ILE A 17 -4.39 -5.07 -15.63
CA ILE A 17 -3.20 -4.22 -15.42
C ILE A 17 -3.11 -3.14 -16.51
N ASP A 18 -3.42 -3.45 -17.75
CA ASP A 18 -3.42 -2.47 -18.84
C ASP A 18 -4.55 -1.46 -18.67
N SER A 19 -5.72 -1.89 -18.17
CA SER A 19 -6.80 -0.98 -17.74
C SER A 19 -6.35 -0.03 -16.60
N GLN A 20 -5.56 -0.51 -15.64
CA GLN A 20 -5.04 0.31 -14.53
C GLN A 20 -3.85 1.19 -14.96
N LYS A 21 -3.07 0.80 -15.97
CA LYS A 21 -2.00 1.61 -16.58
C LYS A 21 -2.57 2.78 -17.39
N GLU A 22 -3.67 2.58 -18.12
CA GLU A 22 -4.39 3.65 -18.84
C GLU A 22 -4.96 4.71 -17.86
N GLU A 23 -5.24 4.33 -16.60
CA GLU A 23 -5.68 5.25 -15.55
C GLU A 23 -4.51 6.00 -14.84
N GLY A 24 -3.27 5.79 -15.24
CA GLY A 24 -2.09 6.49 -14.70
C GLY A 24 -1.73 6.13 -13.25
N ARG A 25 -2.25 5.03 -12.70
CA ARG A 25 -2.12 4.64 -11.28
C ARG A 25 -0.99 3.67 -10.96
N VAL A 26 -0.30 3.11 -11.95
CA VAL A 26 0.80 2.15 -11.70
C VAL A 26 2.06 2.56 -12.44
N LYS A 27 3.03 3.12 -11.72
CA LYS A 27 4.44 3.08 -12.16
C LYS A 27 5.00 1.70 -11.82
N GLU A 28 5.60 1.01 -12.80
CA GLU A 28 6.36 -0.21 -12.55
C GLU A 28 7.47 0.08 -11.54
N ILE A 29 7.39 -0.57 -10.37
CA ILE A 29 8.46 -0.57 -9.37
C ILE A 29 9.14 -1.94 -9.50
N ASP A 30 10.27 -1.99 -10.21
CA ASP A 30 10.98 -3.23 -10.51
C ASP A 30 12.06 -3.60 -9.47
N SER A 31 12.15 -2.90 -8.34
CA SER A 31 13.10 -3.21 -7.26
C SER A 31 12.44 -3.08 -5.90
N THR A 32 11.76 -4.16 -5.47
CA THR A 32 11.23 -4.28 -4.11
C THR A 32 12.24 -5.03 -3.26
N GLU A 33 12.73 -4.41 -2.19
CA GLU A 33 13.66 -5.02 -1.25
C GLU A 33 13.09 -6.31 -0.65
N LYS A 34 13.95 -7.30 -0.43
CA LYS A 34 13.54 -8.50 0.28
C LYS A 34 13.30 -8.15 1.74
N VAL A 35 12.13 -8.53 2.27
CA VAL A 35 11.79 -8.33 3.70
C VAL A 35 12.90 -8.84 4.61
N ILE A 36 13.48 -9.99 4.26
CA ILE A 36 14.53 -10.63 5.07
C ILE A 36 15.82 -9.82 5.08
N ASP A 37 16.22 -9.24 3.94
CA ASP A 37 17.44 -8.44 3.86
C ASP A 37 17.29 -7.13 4.64
N LEU A 38 16.11 -6.49 4.59
CA LEU A 38 15.76 -5.33 5.41
C LEU A 38 15.89 -5.60 6.91
N ILE A 39 15.61 -6.82 7.34
CA ILE A 39 15.59 -7.22 8.75
C ILE A 39 16.94 -7.70 9.24
N GLN A 40 17.66 -8.53 8.47
CA GLN A 40 19.00 -9.02 8.85
C GLN A 40 19.97 -7.87 9.09
N ASN A 41 19.86 -6.84 8.30
CA ASN A 41 20.71 -5.65 8.42
C ASN A 41 20.49 -4.86 9.71
N LEU A 42 19.43 -5.10 10.48
CA LEU A 42 19.02 -4.24 11.60
C LEU A 42 18.98 -4.97 12.94
N ASP A 43 18.67 -6.28 13.00
CA ASP A 43 18.77 -7.06 14.22
C ASP A 43 20.25 -7.24 14.65
N GLU A 44 21.17 -7.29 13.68
CA GLU A 44 22.62 -7.26 13.93
C GLU A 44 23.11 -5.89 14.44
N ARG A 45 22.32 -4.84 14.29
CA ARG A 45 22.65 -3.44 14.58
C ARG A 45 22.13 -2.91 15.93
N GLU A 46 21.32 -3.63 16.66
CA GLU A 46 20.88 -3.19 18.01
C GLU A 46 22.06 -2.97 18.98
N SER A 47 23.21 -3.55 18.68
CA SER A 47 24.45 -3.44 19.46
C SER A 47 25.55 -2.62 18.80
N TYR A 48 25.32 -2.04 17.59
CA TYR A 48 26.37 -1.32 16.89
C TYR A 48 26.58 0.06 17.49
N THR A 49 27.72 0.24 18.15
CA THR A 49 28.21 1.55 18.59
C THR A 49 29.45 1.89 17.76
N TYR A 50 29.32 2.88 16.88
CA TYR A 50 30.48 3.37 16.13
C TYR A 50 31.33 4.25 17.04
N HIS A 51 32.60 3.91 17.15
CA HIS A 51 33.60 4.72 17.84
C HIS A 51 34.42 5.48 16.79
N PHE A 52 34.30 6.80 16.82
CA PHE A 52 35.14 7.66 15.98
C PHE A 52 36.57 7.57 16.48
N PRO A 53 37.59 7.54 15.59
CA PRO A 53 39.00 7.58 15.98
C PRO A 53 39.29 8.80 16.86
N ASP A 54 40.05 8.61 17.96
CA ASP A 54 40.37 9.67 18.92
C ASP A 54 41.06 10.87 18.25
N GLU A 55 41.78 10.64 17.18
CA GLU A 55 42.44 11.68 16.38
C GLU A 55 41.47 12.69 15.79
N TYR A 56 40.23 12.27 15.41
CA TYR A 56 39.23 13.18 14.86
C TYR A 56 38.68 14.16 15.89
N TYR A 57 38.63 13.77 17.16
CA TYR A 57 38.25 14.69 18.25
C TYR A 57 39.29 15.79 18.54
N SER A 58 40.50 15.65 18.00
CA SER A 58 41.56 16.68 18.10
C SER A 58 41.37 17.75 17.03
N GLU A 59 40.73 17.44 15.89
CA GLU A 59 40.48 18.34 14.79
C GLU A 59 39.42 19.40 15.17
N THR A 60 39.56 20.58 14.60
CA THR A 60 38.57 21.68 14.75
C THR A 60 37.80 21.84 13.46
N VAL A 61 36.47 22.01 13.54
CA VAL A 61 35.60 22.28 12.39
C VAL A 61 35.04 23.71 12.48
N ASP A 62 35.01 24.43 11.36
CA ASP A 62 34.35 25.70 11.27
C ASP A 62 32.89 25.55 10.88
N ILE A 63 31.96 25.82 11.82
CA ILE A 63 30.52 25.79 11.55
C ILE A 63 30.09 27.15 11.07
N ILE A 64 29.68 27.28 9.81
CA ILE A 64 29.25 28.56 9.20
C ILE A 64 27.74 28.62 9.13
N ILE A 65 27.15 29.65 9.74
CA ILE A 65 25.71 29.88 9.76
C ILE A 65 25.39 31.28 9.24
N PRO A 66 24.90 31.38 7.98
CA PRO A 66 24.35 32.64 7.47
C PRO A 66 22.96 32.88 8.08
N VAL A 67 22.75 34.04 8.73
CA VAL A 67 21.51 34.36 9.45
C VAL A 67 20.80 35.52 8.77
N TYR A 68 19.59 35.29 8.28
CA TYR A 68 18.67 36.31 7.81
C TYR A 68 17.26 36.04 8.31
N ASN A 69 16.80 36.83 9.30
CA ASN A 69 15.54 36.54 10.02
C ASN A 69 15.53 35.17 10.75
N GLY A 70 14.37 34.58 10.95
CA GLY A 70 14.25 33.24 11.52
C GLY A 70 14.50 33.17 13.02
N TYR A 71 14.24 34.25 13.78
CA TYR A 71 14.42 34.31 15.25
C TYR A 71 13.87 33.07 15.97
N GLN A 72 12.72 32.58 15.55
CA GLN A 72 12.03 31.42 16.15
C GLN A 72 12.80 30.10 16.04
N TYR A 73 13.82 30.02 15.19
CA TYR A 73 14.61 28.80 15.00
C TYR A 73 15.93 28.81 15.79
N LEU A 74 16.44 30.01 16.15
CA LEU A 74 17.79 30.18 16.69
C LEU A 74 18.03 29.42 18.00
N GLU A 75 17.07 29.42 18.91
CA GLU A 75 17.21 28.73 20.19
C GLU A 75 17.39 27.23 20.00
N LYS A 76 16.54 26.60 19.18
CA LYS A 76 16.62 25.17 18.87
C LYS A 76 17.89 24.82 18.12
N LEU A 77 18.26 25.62 17.12
CA LEU A 77 19.47 25.42 16.36
C LEU A 77 20.70 25.41 17.27
N PHE A 78 20.88 26.46 18.08
CA PHE A 78 22.07 26.57 18.94
C PHE A 78 22.10 25.54 20.07
N ALA A 79 20.93 25.10 20.54
CA ALA A 79 20.87 23.95 21.47
C ALA A 79 21.34 22.67 20.76
N SER A 80 20.93 22.44 19.50
CA SER A 80 21.25 21.24 18.74
C SER A 80 22.70 21.21 18.22
N ILE A 81 23.31 22.37 17.93
CA ILE A 81 24.73 22.44 17.53
C ILE A 81 25.63 21.83 18.61
N LYS A 82 25.30 22.01 19.87
CA LYS A 82 26.08 21.48 21.00
C LYS A 82 26.03 19.96 21.16
N LEU A 83 25.22 19.27 20.34
CA LEU A 83 25.09 17.80 20.39
C LEU A 83 26.24 17.09 19.60
N THR A 84 27.47 17.51 19.86
CA THR A 84 28.71 16.96 19.32
C THR A 84 29.83 17.04 20.35
N ASP A 85 30.74 16.07 20.32
CA ASP A 85 31.95 16.06 21.16
C ASP A 85 33.17 16.61 20.39
N MET A 86 33.03 16.90 19.09
CA MET A 86 34.09 17.50 18.29
C MET A 86 34.36 18.98 18.66
N LYS A 87 35.59 19.40 18.50
CA LYS A 87 35.96 20.81 18.63
C LYS A 87 35.42 21.59 17.43
N TYR A 88 34.81 22.74 17.68
CA TYR A 88 34.36 23.61 16.60
C TYR A 88 34.51 25.10 16.92
N ARG A 89 34.66 25.89 15.88
CA ARG A 89 34.47 27.37 15.87
C ARG A 89 33.13 27.63 15.19
N LEU A 90 32.31 28.48 15.80
CA LEU A 90 31.02 28.87 15.24
C LEU A 90 31.12 30.25 14.58
N ILE A 91 30.98 30.32 13.27
CA ILE A 91 31.04 31.55 12.45
C ILE A 91 29.63 31.97 12.11
N LEU A 92 29.06 32.89 12.87
CA LEU A 92 27.74 33.46 12.66
C LEU A 92 27.82 34.71 11.80
N ILE A 93 27.02 34.79 10.73
CA ILE A 93 27.00 35.97 9.86
C ILE A 93 25.58 36.52 9.77
N ASN A 94 25.28 37.59 10.48
CA ASN A 94 24.01 38.29 10.40
C ASN A 94 23.96 39.11 9.08
N ASP A 95 23.14 38.68 8.13
CA ASP A 95 22.98 39.29 6.82
C ASP A 95 21.98 40.49 6.86
N LYS A 96 22.17 41.36 7.83
CA LYS A 96 21.30 42.52 8.07
C LYS A 96 19.85 42.13 8.26
N SER A 97 19.60 41.21 9.20
CA SER A 97 18.22 40.78 9.56
C SER A 97 17.37 41.99 9.94
N PRO A 98 16.20 42.20 9.33
CA PRO A 98 15.29 43.29 9.69
C PRO A 98 14.62 43.11 11.06
N ASP A 99 14.54 41.89 11.59
CA ASP A 99 14.06 41.59 12.96
C ASP A 99 15.21 41.89 13.94
N GLU A 100 15.08 42.98 14.72
CA GLU A 100 16.08 43.40 15.68
C GLU A 100 16.42 42.37 16.74
N ARG A 101 15.44 41.50 17.11
CA ARG A 101 15.63 40.41 18.05
C ARG A 101 16.73 39.43 17.62
N VAL A 102 16.90 39.25 16.30
CA VAL A 102 17.96 38.39 15.76
C VAL A 102 19.32 38.94 16.13
N GLY A 103 19.56 40.25 15.84
CA GLY A 103 20.82 40.91 16.16
C GLY A 103 21.13 40.87 17.67
N GLU A 104 20.15 41.19 18.51
CA GLU A 104 20.28 41.15 19.98
C GLU A 104 20.62 39.73 20.49
N TYR A 105 19.93 38.74 19.97
CA TYR A 105 20.16 37.32 20.34
C TYR A 105 21.56 36.86 19.94
N LEU A 106 22.00 37.13 18.72
CA LEU A 106 23.32 36.75 18.23
C LEU A 106 24.45 37.45 19.00
N ASN A 107 24.28 38.75 19.30
CA ASN A 107 25.26 39.50 20.11
C ASN A 107 25.38 38.94 21.54
N THR A 108 24.28 38.59 22.15
CA THR A 108 24.27 37.98 23.49
C THR A 108 24.95 36.61 23.48
N PHE A 109 24.55 35.77 22.51
CA PHE A 109 25.09 34.41 22.35
C PHE A 109 26.60 34.43 22.09
N ALA A 110 27.09 35.34 21.24
CA ALA A 110 28.53 35.48 20.96
C ALA A 110 29.33 35.94 22.16
N LYS A 111 28.74 36.78 23.04
CA LYS A 111 29.42 37.21 24.29
C LYS A 111 29.53 36.09 25.33
N GLU A 112 28.62 35.17 25.34
CA GLU A 112 28.53 34.07 26.29
C GLU A 112 29.33 32.83 25.86
N ASN A 113 29.84 32.76 24.61
CA ASN A 113 30.53 31.60 24.07
C ASN A 113 31.82 32.02 23.35
N ASP A 114 32.96 31.66 23.91
CA ASP A 114 34.30 32.07 23.44
C ASP A 114 34.68 31.48 22.06
N ASN A 115 34.04 30.42 21.61
CA ASN A 115 34.26 29.78 20.33
C ASN A 115 33.38 30.36 19.19
N VAL A 116 32.70 31.49 19.44
CA VAL A 116 31.80 32.13 18.48
C VAL A 116 32.43 33.36 17.87
N ILE A 117 32.44 33.46 16.55
CA ILE A 117 32.81 34.63 15.77
C ILE A 117 31.53 35.19 15.16
N LEU A 118 31.10 36.39 15.55
CA LEU A 118 29.95 37.07 14.98
C LEU A 118 30.37 38.15 13.99
N LEU A 119 29.89 38.00 12.75
CA LEU A 119 30.01 39.01 11.71
C LEU A 119 28.65 39.65 11.42
N ASN A 120 28.63 40.97 11.17
CA ASN A 120 27.42 41.65 10.73
C ASN A 120 27.69 42.27 9.33
N ASN A 121 26.74 42.07 8.40
CA ASN A 121 26.74 42.72 7.11
C ASN A 121 26.10 44.11 7.23
N ASP A 122 26.60 45.08 6.52
CA ASP A 122 26.05 46.45 6.52
C ASP A 122 24.72 46.53 5.77
N GLU A 123 24.54 45.65 4.79
CA GLU A 123 23.34 45.47 3.98
C GLU A 123 23.04 43.98 3.75
N ASN A 124 21.82 43.60 3.28
CA ASN A 124 21.50 42.25 2.89
C ASN A 124 22.22 41.85 1.60
N LEU A 125 23.31 41.11 1.74
CA LEU A 125 24.13 40.60 0.65
C LEU A 125 23.55 39.36 -0.03
N GLY A 126 22.62 38.65 0.64
CA GLY A 126 22.06 37.35 0.24
C GLY A 126 22.97 36.21 0.63
N PHE A 127 22.40 34.97 0.49
CA PHE A 127 23.01 33.75 0.99
C PHE A 127 24.46 33.56 0.50
N VAL A 128 24.65 33.63 -0.82
CA VAL A 128 25.94 33.30 -1.47
C VAL A 128 27.09 34.19 -0.98
N GLN A 129 26.90 35.51 -0.95
CA GLN A 129 27.95 36.41 -0.51
C GLN A 129 28.18 36.31 1.00
N THR A 130 27.13 36.09 1.78
CA THR A 130 27.20 35.92 3.23
C THR A 130 27.99 34.68 3.58
N VAL A 131 27.73 33.55 2.90
CA VAL A 131 28.52 32.30 3.07
C VAL A 131 29.97 32.50 2.63
N ASN A 132 30.21 33.17 1.48
CA ASN A 132 31.57 33.46 1.00
C ASN A 132 32.37 34.32 2.00
N ARG A 133 31.71 35.21 2.73
CA ARG A 133 32.33 35.96 3.82
C ARG A 133 32.78 35.01 4.96
N GLY A 134 31.96 33.99 5.30
CA GLY A 134 32.36 32.95 6.22
C GLY A 134 33.55 32.15 5.73
N PHE A 135 33.55 31.77 4.44
CA PHE A 135 34.67 31.03 3.82
C PHE A 135 35.99 31.82 3.89
N SER A 136 35.94 33.14 3.78
CA SER A 136 37.14 33.98 3.80
C SER A 136 37.88 34.00 5.14
N ILE A 137 37.18 33.71 6.25
CA ILE A 137 37.76 33.65 7.62
C ILE A 137 37.91 32.26 8.16
N SER A 138 37.41 31.24 7.42
CA SER A 138 37.51 29.83 7.76
C SER A 138 38.96 29.33 7.59
N GLU A 139 39.43 28.56 8.53
CA GLU A 139 40.78 27.97 8.53
C GLU A 139 40.73 26.43 8.52
N ASN A 140 39.62 25.86 8.93
CA ASN A 140 39.40 24.43 9.09
C ASN A 140 38.44 23.88 8.03
N HIS A 141 38.19 22.54 8.01
CA HIS A 141 37.08 21.97 7.29
C HIS A 141 35.76 22.58 7.77
N ILE A 142 34.76 22.64 6.91
CA ILE A 142 33.57 23.46 7.12
C ILE A 142 32.34 22.60 7.26
N ALA A 143 31.48 22.93 8.21
CA ALA A 143 30.08 22.52 8.23
C ALA A 143 29.21 23.75 7.95
N LEU A 144 28.61 23.84 6.76
CA LEU A 144 27.66 24.88 6.41
C LEU A 144 26.27 24.44 6.90
N VAL A 145 25.58 25.28 7.71
CA VAL A 145 24.32 24.95 8.33
C VAL A 145 23.34 26.11 8.23
N ASN A 146 22.12 25.86 7.78
CA ASN A 146 21.05 26.85 7.74
C ASN A 146 20.44 27.13 9.12
N THR A 147 19.73 28.25 9.28
CA THR A 147 19.08 28.63 10.53
C THR A 147 17.87 27.79 10.88
N ASP A 148 17.18 27.21 9.92
CA ASP A 148 15.96 26.41 10.08
C ASP A 148 16.20 24.89 10.14
N VAL A 149 17.35 24.53 10.72
CA VAL A 149 17.81 23.13 10.86
C VAL A 149 17.76 22.71 12.34
N GLU A 150 17.42 21.45 12.60
CA GLU A 150 17.57 20.82 13.91
C GLU A 150 18.46 19.57 13.75
N LEU A 151 19.53 19.51 14.56
CA LEU A 151 20.62 18.55 14.44
C LEU A 151 20.51 17.48 15.53
N PRO A 152 20.80 16.21 15.21
CA PRO A 152 20.78 15.12 16.19
C PRO A 152 22.11 14.98 16.94
N ASN A 153 22.17 14.06 17.91
CA ASN A 153 23.39 13.75 18.66
C ASN A 153 24.50 13.20 17.74
N GLN A 154 25.76 13.63 17.94
CA GLN A 154 26.93 13.26 17.14
C GLN A 154 26.75 13.57 15.64
N TRP A 155 26.08 14.67 15.32
CA TRP A 155 25.83 15.06 13.93
C TRP A 155 27.09 15.48 13.20
N LEU A 156 27.98 16.23 13.86
CA LEU A 156 29.19 16.78 13.26
C LEU A 156 30.21 15.70 12.95
N GLU A 157 30.37 14.75 13.87
CA GLU A 157 31.24 13.60 13.73
C GLU A 157 30.87 12.79 12.47
N ARG A 158 29.60 12.48 12.31
CA ARG A 158 29.10 11.68 11.16
C ARG A 158 29.13 12.47 9.85
N LEU A 159 28.84 13.78 9.91
CA LEU A 159 28.89 14.63 8.73
C LEU A 159 30.32 14.77 8.19
N MET A 160 31.32 14.92 9.08
CA MET A 160 32.70 15.19 8.70
C MET A 160 33.56 13.96 8.46
N LEU A 161 33.16 12.80 8.99
CA LEU A 161 33.93 11.54 8.90
C LEU A 161 34.43 11.22 7.48
N PRO A 162 33.57 11.28 6.41
CA PRO A 162 34.04 10.95 5.07
C PRO A 162 35.17 11.88 4.59
N ILE A 163 35.13 13.16 4.97
CA ILE A 163 36.17 14.16 4.60
C ILE A 163 37.48 13.87 5.31
N PHE A 164 37.44 13.45 6.58
CA PHE A 164 38.63 13.08 7.32
C PHE A 164 39.29 11.78 6.81
N GLU A 165 38.45 10.80 6.41
CA GLU A 165 38.94 9.51 5.91
C GLU A 165 39.46 9.59 4.47
N ASN A 166 38.91 10.46 3.63
CA ASN A 166 39.29 10.50 2.21
C ASN A 166 39.36 11.94 1.67
N LYS A 167 40.56 12.39 1.34
CA LYS A 167 40.85 13.73 0.79
C LYS A 167 40.20 13.99 -0.57
N GLU A 168 39.78 12.96 -1.30
CA GLU A 168 39.06 13.12 -2.56
C GLU A 168 37.60 13.56 -2.35
N ILE A 169 37.10 13.52 -1.11
CA ILE A 169 35.72 13.96 -0.82
C ILE A 169 35.69 15.46 -0.64
N ALA A 170 34.94 16.12 -1.53
CA ALA A 170 34.72 17.56 -1.55
C ALA A 170 33.61 17.97 -0.58
N SER A 171 32.49 17.23 -0.59
CA SER A 171 31.35 17.56 0.26
C SER A 171 30.58 16.33 0.75
N THR A 172 29.87 16.53 1.84
CA THR A 172 28.99 15.54 2.46
C THR A 172 27.61 16.13 2.70
N THR A 173 26.54 15.32 2.55
CA THR A 173 25.14 15.74 2.77
C THR A 173 24.38 14.65 3.50
N PRO A 174 23.65 14.93 4.59
CA PRO A 174 22.83 13.96 5.32
C PRO A 174 21.45 13.76 4.72
N TYR A 175 20.69 12.79 5.22
CA TYR A 175 19.24 12.72 5.00
C TYR A 175 18.52 13.89 5.64
N THR A 176 17.38 14.27 5.03
CA THR A 176 16.49 15.30 5.58
C THR A 176 15.04 15.08 5.15
N THR A 177 14.11 15.84 5.72
CA THR A 177 12.71 15.86 5.27
C THR A 177 12.52 16.52 3.91
N CYS A 178 13.35 17.51 3.55
CA CYS A 178 13.17 18.39 2.40
C CYS A 178 14.47 18.57 1.61
N GLY A 179 14.74 17.68 0.69
CA GLY A 179 15.91 17.73 -0.17
C GLY A 179 15.82 16.67 -1.25
N THR A 180 15.48 17.01 -2.46
CA THR A 180 15.11 16.11 -3.54
C THR A 180 15.87 14.77 -3.55
N ILE A 181 17.22 14.83 -3.53
CA ILE A 181 18.08 13.65 -3.67
C ILE A 181 18.53 13.03 -2.33
N CYS A 182 18.11 13.60 -1.20
CA CYS A 182 18.44 13.12 0.16
C CYS A 182 17.20 13.09 1.08
N SER A 183 15.99 13.07 0.50
CA SER A 183 14.74 13.12 1.28
C SER A 183 14.36 11.77 1.89
N PHE A 184 13.80 11.84 3.11
CA PHE A 184 13.30 10.71 3.89
C PHE A 184 11.91 11.04 4.48
N PRO A 185 10.94 10.09 4.55
CA PRO A 185 11.02 8.72 4.06
C PRO A 185 10.83 8.58 2.53
N LYS A 186 10.02 9.45 1.93
CA LYS A 186 9.73 9.41 0.50
C LYS A 186 10.80 10.17 -0.27
N PHE A 187 11.44 9.47 -1.20
CA PHE A 187 12.46 10.04 -2.06
C PHE A 187 11.88 11.02 -3.09
N GLY A 188 12.58 12.10 -3.35
CA GLY A 188 12.22 13.07 -4.39
C GLY A 188 11.10 14.04 -4.04
N VAL A 189 10.62 14.07 -2.80
CA VAL A 189 9.53 14.93 -2.34
C VAL A 189 9.81 15.53 -0.99
N ASP A 190 9.13 16.63 -0.67
CA ASP A 190 9.12 17.18 0.68
C ASP A 190 8.25 16.31 1.60
N ASN A 191 8.78 15.97 2.77
CA ASN A 191 8.15 15.14 3.77
C ASN A 191 7.91 15.92 5.08
N ASN A 192 6.95 15.47 5.86
CA ASN A 192 6.89 15.81 7.29
C ASN A 192 7.80 14.86 8.08
N LEU A 193 8.04 15.17 9.36
CA LEU A 193 8.69 14.25 10.27
C LEU A 193 7.90 12.93 10.33
N PHE A 194 8.59 11.82 10.11
CA PHE A 194 7.98 10.51 9.98
C PHE A 194 7.27 10.09 11.28
N LEU A 195 6.01 9.66 11.20
CA LEU A 195 5.15 9.30 12.33
C LEU A 195 5.02 10.39 13.42
N ASP A 196 5.25 11.65 13.06
CA ASP A 196 5.28 12.79 13.99
C ASP A 196 6.36 12.66 15.09
N LEU A 197 7.42 11.87 14.82
CA LEU A 197 8.56 11.66 15.70
C LEU A 197 9.48 12.90 15.70
N ASN A 198 10.24 13.08 16.78
CA ASN A 198 11.28 14.12 16.80
C ASN A 198 12.56 13.66 16.08
N VAL A 199 13.46 14.62 15.84
CA VAL A 199 14.71 14.40 15.09
C VAL A 199 15.56 13.30 15.70
N GLY A 200 15.73 13.31 17.02
CA GLY A 200 16.52 12.31 17.74
C GLY A 200 15.94 10.91 17.60
N GLN A 201 14.62 10.75 17.67
CA GLN A 201 13.97 9.44 17.51
C GLN A 201 14.16 8.86 16.10
N ILE A 202 14.11 9.70 15.07
CA ILE A 202 14.35 9.28 13.68
C ILE A 202 15.83 8.95 13.50
N ASP A 203 16.71 9.85 13.94
CA ASP A 203 18.15 9.70 13.76
C ASP A 203 18.75 8.53 14.55
N ASP A 204 18.17 8.17 15.69
CA ASP A 204 18.60 6.97 16.45
C ASP A 204 18.57 5.69 15.61
N GLU A 205 17.67 5.59 14.62
CA GLU A 205 17.66 4.46 13.69
C GLU A 205 18.70 4.63 12.57
N PHE A 206 18.92 5.86 12.07
CA PHE A 206 20.01 6.15 11.12
C PHE A 206 21.38 5.92 11.77
N LYS A 207 21.54 6.29 13.03
CA LYS A 207 22.79 6.09 13.78
C LYS A 207 23.24 4.62 13.87
N LYS A 208 22.32 3.68 13.77
CA LYS A 208 22.60 2.24 13.73
C LYS A 208 23.14 1.76 12.36
N VAL A 209 22.98 2.56 11.32
CA VAL A 209 23.53 2.24 9.99
C VAL A 209 25.05 2.33 10.06
N GLN A 210 25.76 1.31 9.55
CA GLN A 210 27.22 1.38 9.42
C GLN A 210 27.58 2.60 8.57
N PRO A 211 28.65 3.34 8.91
CA PRO A 211 29.13 4.42 8.09
C PRO A 211 29.35 3.96 6.65
N ARG A 212 28.47 4.41 5.78
CA ARG A 212 28.52 4.22 4.34
C ARG A 212 28.22 5.56 3.69
N TYR A 213 28.89 5.86 2.62
CA TYR A 213 28.65 7.06 1.85
C TYR A 213 28.65 6.74 0.37
N ILE A 214 27.72 7.35 -0.36
CA ILE A 214 27.49 7.12 -1.77
C ILE A 214 27.75 8.40 -2.56
N GLU A 215 28.47 8.27 -3.67
CA GLU A 215 28.70 9.40 -4.57
C GLU A 215 27.39 9.94 -5.11
N MET A 216 27.25 11.27 -5.08
CA MET A 216 26.06 11.97 -5.54
C MET A 216 26.47 13.15 -6.48
N PRO A 217 25.58 13.50 -7.44
CA PRO A 217 25.91 14.54 -8.42
C PRO A 217 26.00 15.93 -7.82
N THR A 218 25.47 16.14 -6.62
CA THR A 218 25.47 17.45 -5.94
C THR A 218 25.20 17.27 -4.45
N GLY A 219 25.74 18.17 -3.61
CA GLY A 219 25.32 18.36 -2.24
C GLY A 219 24.08 19.23 -2.12
N VAL A 220 23.55 19.40 -0.89
CA VAL A 220 22.44 20.31 -0.57
C VAL A 220 22.84 21.17 0.62
N GLY A 221 22.80 22.47 0.44
CA GLY A 221 23.39 23.48 1.31
C GLY A 221 22.70 23.73 2.67
N PHE A 222 21.64 22.96 3.05
CA PHE A 222 20.98 23.15 4.35
C PHE A 222 21.85 22.67 5.53
N CYS A 223 22.59 21.58 5.32
CA CYS A 223 23.59 21.00 6.22
C CYS A 223 24.63 20.25 5.38
N MET A 224 25.77 20.87 5.14
CA MET A 224 26.76 20.37 4.17
C MET A 224 28.16 20.43 4.77
N GLY A 225 28.82 19.28 4.87
CA GLY A 225 30.25 19.23 5.15
C GLY A 225 31.05 19.61 3.90
N MET A 226 32.11 20.40 4.05
CA MET A 226 32.95 20.85 2.95
C MET A 226 34.43 20.71 3.28
N ASN A 227 35.16 20.14 2.36
CA ASN A 227 36.62 20.02 2.47
C ASN A 227 37.28 21.37 2.19
N ARG A 228 38.04 21.88 3.17
CA ARG A 228 38.70 23.18 3.10
C ARG A 228 39.76 23.24 1.99
N ASP A 229 40.52 22.18 1.80
CA ASP A 229 41.57 22.12 0.79
C ASP A 229 40.97 22.19 -0.61
N VAL A 230 39.87 21.46 -0.83
CA VAL A 230 39.10 21.50 -2.09
C VAL A 230 38.50 22.89 -2.31
N LEU A 231 37.95 23.52 -1.25
CA LEU A 231 37.44 24.90 -1.37
C LEU A 231 38.53 25.89 -1.76
N GLN A 232 39.76 25.77 -1.25
CA GLN A 232 40.88 26.60 -1.64
C GLN A 232 41.28 26.40 -3.11
N GLU A 233 41.21 25.17 -3.60
CA GLU A 233 41.59 24.86 -4.99
C GLU A 233 40.56 25.32 -6.00
N ILE A 234 39.29 25.05 -5.77
CA ILE A 234 38.21 25.34 -6.76
C ILE A 234 37.55 26.68 -6.56
N GLY A 235 37.81 27.36 -5.44
CA GLY A 235 37.27 28.65 -5.08
C GLY A 235 35.88 28.60 -4.42
N ASN A 236 35.43 29.78 -4.03
CA ASN A 236 34.17 30.00 -3.31
C ASN A 236 32.93 29.79 -4.20
N PHE A 237 31.75 29.95 -3.64
CA PHE A 237 30.47 29.97 -4.38
C PHE A 237 30.46 31.14 -5.38
N ASP A 238 29.92 30.92 -6.59
CA ASP A 238 29.86 31.93 -7.66
C ASP A 238 28.75 32.97 -7.41
N ALA A 239 29.05 33.96 -6.58
CA ALA A 239 28.12 35.05 -6.25
C ALA A 239 27.73 35.90 -7.47
N LYS A 240 28.59 35.97 -8.50
CA LYS A 240 28.31 36.75 -9.71
C LYS A 240 27.18 36.11 -10.52
N THR A 241 27.17 34.79 -10.60
CA THR A 241 26.16 34.03 -11.37
C THR A 241 24.88 33.82 -10.58
N PHE A 242 24.98 33.41 -9.29
CA PHE A 242 23.85 32.98 -8.49
C PHE A 242 23.31 34.02 -7.49
N GLY A 243 23.91 35.16 -7.38
CA GLY A 243 23.40 36.33 -6.66
C GLY A 243 22.95 36.00 -5.22
N LYS A 244 21.64 36.04 -4.97
CA LYS A 244 21.07 35.85 -3.62
C LYS A 244 20.88 34.39 -3.19
N GLY A 245 21.12 33.42 -4.08
CA GLY A 245 21.03 31.99 -3.76
C GLY A 245 20.29 31.15 -4.80
N TYR A 246 20.26 29.84 -4.57
CA TYR A 246 19.76 28.72 -5.40
C TYR A 246 20.65 28.39 -6.60
N GLY A 247 21.38 27.31 -6.50
CA GLY A 247 22.24 26.72 -7.53
C GLY A 247 23.74 26.94 -7.32
N GLU A 248 24.14 27.72 -6.33
CA GLU A 248 25.55 28.00 -5.99
C GLU A 248 26.25 26.75 -5.44
N GLU A 249 25.57 25.97 -4.56
CA GLU A 249 26.10 24.72 -4.06
C GLU A 249 26.16 23.65 -5.15
N ASN A 250 25.19 23.62 -6.05
CA ASN A 250 25.19 22.71 -7.18
C ASN A 250 26.33 23.00 -8.14
N ASP A 251 26.58 24.30 -8.47
CA ASP A 251 27.72 24.75 -9.27
C ASP A 251 29.05 24.38 -8.61
N TRP A 252 29.16 24.58 -7.30
CA TRP A 252 30.38 24.28 -6.56
C TRP A 252 30.67 22.77 -6.60
N CYS A 253 29.65 21.95 -6.36
CA CYS A 253 29.74 20.49 -6.43
C CYS A 253 30.13 19.99 -7.83
N GLN A 254 29.60 20.59 -8.88
CA GLN A 254 29.93 20.23 -10.26
C GLN A 254 31.39 20.64 -10.59
N ARG A 255 31.85 21.83 -10.14
CA ARG A 255 33.27 22.21 -10.28
C ARG A 255 34.22 21.25 -9.53
N ALA A 256 33.80 20.74 -8.38
CA ALA A 256 34.54 19.72 -7.65
C ALA A 256 34.64 18.41 -8.45
N ILE A 257 33.53 17.95 -9.04
CA ILE A 257 33.51 16.74 -9.90
C ILE A 257 34.41 16.92 -11.12
N GLU A 258 34.38 18.10 -11.79
CA GLU A 258 35.25 18.41 -12.93
C GLU A 258 36.74 18.32 -12.58
N LYS A 259 37.08 18.51 -11.30
CA LYS A 259 38.46 18.36 -10.78
C LYS A 259 38.78 16.95 -10.28
N GLY A 260 37.83 16.02 -10.34
CA GLY A 260 38.01 14.65 -9.91
C GLY A 260 37.67 14.39 -8.45
N TYR A 261 37.12 15.37 -7.74
CA TYR A 261 36.61 15.22 -6.39
C TYR A 261 35.20 14.62 -6.37
N LYS A 262 34.75 14.16 -5.19
CA LYS A 262 33.49 13.46 -4.98
C LYS A 262 32.62 14.22 -4.00
N ASN A 263 31.33 14.33 -4.30
CA ASN A 263 30.30 14.73 -3.34
C ASN A 263 29.60 13.45 -2.87
N VAL A 264 29.35 13.30 -1.56
CA VAL A 264 28.80 12.05 -1.02
C VAL A 264 27.61 12.27 -0.10
N HIS A 265 26.70 11.32 -0.13
CA HIS A 265 25.59 11.21 0.81
C HIS A 265 26.03 10.42 2.03
N VAL A 266 25.79 10.95 3.23
CA VAL A 266 26.09 10.29 4.51
C VAL A 266 24.84 9.53 4.95
N GLU A 267 24.88 8.21 4.81
CA GLU A 267 23.69 7.38 4.99
C GLU A 267 23.30 7.10 6.45
N ASN A 268 24.18 7.39 7.41
CA ASN A 268 23.94 7.17 8.83
C ASN A 268 23.60 8.46 9.62
N LEU A 269 23.09 9.50 8.93
CA LEU A 269 22.76 10.77 9.55
C LEU A 269 21.46 11.34 8.99
N PHE A 270 20.51 11.68 9.87
CA PHE A 270 19.29 12.40 9.55
C PHE A 270 19.26 13.76 10.25
N VAL A 271 19.04 14.81 9.48
CA VAL A 271 18.95 16.20 9.95
C VAL A 271 17.61 16.79 9.53
N PHE A 272 16.88 17.38 10.45
CA PHE A 272 15.61 18.01 10.10
C PHE A 272 15.83 19.40 9.51
N HIS A 273 15.19 19.67 8.37
CA HIS A 273 15.17 20.99 7.72
C HIS A 273 13.73 21.47 7.61
N ASN A 274 13.41 22.55 8.32
CA ASN A 274 12.07 23.12 8.36
C ASN A 274 11.84 24.00 7.14
N HIS A 275 11.32 23.43 6.07
CA HIS A 275 11.18 24.09 4.78
C HIS A 275 10.18 25.24 4.81
N GLY A 276 10.64 26.48 4.48
CA GLY A 276 9.74 27.62 4.24
C GLY A 276 10.12 28.96 4.87
N GLY A 277 11.28 29.05 5.56
CA GLY A 277 11.58 30.22 6.44
C GLY A 277 11.97 31.53 5.76
N SER A 278 12.60 31.54 4.57
CA SER A 278 13.36 32.72 4.15
C SER A 278 12.86 33.48 2.90
N PHE A 279 12.04 32.93 2.03
CA PHE A 279 11.61 33.59 0.79
C PHE A 279 10.10 33.45 0.52
N LYS A 280 9.48 34.56 -0.01
CA LYS A 280 8.12 34.52 -0.54
C LYS A 280 8.06 33.54 -1.73
N SER A 281 7.00 32.76 -1.83
CA SER A 281 6.88 31.64 -2.79
C SER A 281 7.07 32.00 -4.27
N GLU A 282 6.75 33.23 -4.70
CA GLU A 282 6.89 33.67 -6.09
C GLU A 282 8.35 34.03 -6.45
N ASP A 283 9.07 34.70 -5.57
CA ASP A 283 10.48 35.02 -5.80
C ASP A 283 11.33 33.76 -5.84
N LYS A 284 11.06 32.81 -4.97
CA LYS A 284 11.71 31.48 -4.96
C LYS A 284 11.56 30.78 -6.31
N LYS A 285 10.35 30.70 -6.86
CA LYS A 285 10.08 30.04 -8.14
C LYS A 285 10.81 30.73 -9.31
N ARG A 286 10.89 32.04 -9.27
CA ARG A 286 11.61 32.83 -10.30
C ARG A 286 13.12 32.55 -10.25
N TYR A 287 13.75 32.65 -9.07
CA TYR A 287 15.18 32.38 -8.90
C TYR A 287 15.56 30.96 -9.27
N LEU A 288 14.81 29.98 -8.82
CA LEU A 288 15.02 28.57 -9.16
C LEU A 288 15.04 28.37 -10.70
N LYS A 289 14.06 28.92 -11.43
CA LYS A 289 13.98 28.76 -12.89
C LYS A 289 15.08 29.50 -13.66
N GLU A 290 15.50 30.67 -13.17
CA GLU A 290 16.59 31.47 -13.79
C GLU A 290 17.94 30.81 -13.52
N HIS A 291 18.19 30.37 -12.31
CA HIS A 291 19.48 29.81 -11.91
C HIS A 291 19.66 28.39 -12.43
N GLU A 292 18.60 27.60 -12.55
CA GLU A 292 18.63 26.30 -13.23
C GLU A 292 19.14 26.45 -14.67
N LYS A 293 18.67 27.45 -15.42
CA LYS A 293 19.17 27.70 -16.79
C LYS A 293 20.65 28.03 -16.80
N LYS A 294 21.11 28.88 -15.87
CA LYS A 294 22.53 29.25 -15.75
C LYS A 294 23.37 28.02 -15.36
N LEU A 295 22.88 27.20 -14.43
CA LEU A 295 23.55 25.98 -13.99
C LEU A 295 23.73 25.00 -15.18
N ILE A 296 22.67 24.73 -15.95
CA ILE A 296 22.74 23.88 -17.14
C ILE A 296 23.67 24.45 -18.23
N GLN A 297 23.73 25.77 -18.39
CA GLN A 297 24.67 26.37 -19.33
C GLN A 297 26.13 26.17 -18.92
N LYS A 298 26.42 26.19 -17.60
CA LYS A 298 27.77 25.95 -17.07
C LYS A 298 28.10 24.43 -17.03
N HIS A 299 27.13 23.60 -16.66
CA HIS A 299 27.28 22.16 -16.44
C HIS A 299 26.20 21.41 -17.21
N PRO A 300 26.36 21.15 -18.52
CA PRO A 300 25.32 20.56 -19.38
C PRO A 300 24.89 19.17 -18.97
N ALA A 301 25.74 18.38 -18.29
CA ALA A 301 25.44 17.02 -17.82
C ALA A 301 24.63 16.99 -16.51
N TYR A 302 24.56 18.11 -15.76
CA TYR A 302 23.97 18.16 -14.42
C TYR A 302 22.57 17.51 -14.32
N ASN A 303 21.64 17.91 -15.19
CA ASN A 303 20.27 17.38 -15.14
C ASN A 303 20.20 15.88 -15.48
N SER A 304 21.05 15.40 -16.41
CA SER A 304 21.10 13.98 -16.74
C SER A 304 21.67 13.15 -15.58
N ASP A 305 22.69 13.67 -14.88
CA ASP A 305 23.33 13.00 -13.77
C ASP A 305 22.39 12.93 -12.55
N VAL A 306 21.70 14.03 -12.24
CA VAL A 306 20.66 14.05 -11.21
C VAL A 306 19.51 13.10 -11.56
N ALA A 307 19.03 13.10 -12.81
CA ALA A 307 17.97 12.20 -13.25
C ALA A 307 18.40 10.73 -13.15
N LYS A 308 19.64 10.42 -13.54
CA LYS A 308 20.21 9.08 -13.41
C LYS A 308 20.26 8.63 -11.94
N TYR A 309 20.80 9.48 -11.06
CA TYR A 309 20.84 9.21 -9.62
C TYR A 309 19.43 8.98 -9.04
N CYS A 310 18.44 9.78 -9.45
CA CYS A 310 17.06 9.63 -9.01
C CYS A 310 16.40 8.31 -9.51
N VAL A 311 16.76 7.84 -10.70
CA VAL A 311 16.25 6.56 -11.25
C VAL A 311 16.92 5.36 -10.57
N GLU A 312 18.23 5.43 -10.36
CA GLU A 312 19.00 4.38 -9.70
C GLU A 312 18.68 4.26 -8.20
N ASP A 313 18.34 5.38 -7.56
CA ASP A 313 18.01 5.50 -6.12
C ASP A 313 18.94 4.64 -5.23
N PRO A 314 20.25 4.91 -5.23
CA PRO A 314 21.24 4.01 -4.62
C PRO A 314 21.15 3.93 -3.09
N ASN A 315 20.41 4.85 -2.45
CA ASN A 315 20.20 4.91 -1.00
C ASN A 315 18.85 4.27 -0.58
N LYS A 316 18.16 3.59 -1.50
CA LYS A 316 16.83 3.05 -1.26
C LYS A 316 16.78 2.01 -0.16
N ASP A 317 17.76 1.11 -0.13
CA ASP A 317 17.87 0.02 0.85
C ASP A 317 17.93 0.57 2.30
N ILE A 318 18.79 1.56 2.57
CA ILE A 318 18.91 2.18 3.89
C ILE A 318 17.65 2.95 4.26
N ARG A 319 17.13 3.77 3.32
CA ARG A 319 15.92 4.55 3.57
C ARG A 319 14.72 3.67 3.92
N GLN A 320 14.47 2.60 3.16
CA GLN A 320 13.38 1.65 3.43
C GLN A 320 13.61 0.84 4.69
N SER A 321 14.85 0.48 4.97
CA SER A 321 15.24 -0.22 6.19
C SER A 321 14.94 0.61 7.45
N VAL A 322 15.38 1.86 7.47
CA VAL A 322 15.11 2.79 8.59
C VAL A 322 13.61 3.06 8.71
N GLU A 323 12.92 3.30 7.59
CA GLU A 323 11.46 3.50 7.57
C GLU A 323 10.72 2.31 8.21
N PHE A 324 11.08 1.09 7.84
CA PHE A 324 10.48 -0.13 8.38
C PHE A 324 10.72 -0.28 9.90
N HIS A 325 11.96 0.02 10.35
CA HIS A 325 12.29 -0.03 11.78
C HIS A 325 11.54 0.99 12.63
N LEU A 326 11.42 2.21 12.12
CA LEU A 326 10.62 3.25 12.78
C LEU A 326 9.14 2.83 12.88
N LEU A 327 8.59 2.24 11.79
CA LEU A 327 7.23 1.68 11.80
C LEU A 327 7.07 0.61 12.88
N ARG A 328 8.02 -0.34 12.96
CA ARG A 328 7.99 -1.43 13.93
C ARG A 328 8.14 -0.92 15.37
N LYS A 329 9.06 0.01 15.63
CA LYS A 329 9.38 0.53 16.96
C LYS A 329 8.34 1.48 17.52
N TYR A 330 7.79 2.35 16.67
CA TYR A 330 6.87 3.42 17.08
C TYR A 330 5.44 3.21 16.60
N LYS A 331 5.07 1.98 16.27
CA LYS A 331 3.69 1.66 15.89
C LYS A 331 2.72 1.95 17.04
N ASN A 332 1.63 2.63 16.72
CA ASN A 332 0.48 2.78 17.59
C ASN A 332 -0.59 1.76 17.19
N GLY A 333 -0.95 0.84 18.08
CA GLY A 333 -1.97 -0.17 17.80
C GLY A 333 -1.43 -1.49 17.25
N LYS A 334 -2.36 -2.38 16.85
CA LYS A 334 -2.07 -3.74 16.38
C LYS A 334 -1.66 -3.76 14.91
N THR A 335 -0.77 -4.68 14.56
CA THR A 335 -0.45 -5.04 13.19
C THR A 335 -1.24 -6.27 12.78
N ILE A 336 -2.06 -6.15 11.73
CA ILE A 336 -2.85 -7.23 11.15
C ILE A 336 -2.17 -7.68 9.85
N LEU A 337 -1.86 -8.96 9.75
CA LEU A 337 -1.37 -9.58 8.52
C LEU A 337 -2.50 -10.29 7.81
N ALA A 338 -2.79 -9.96 6.57
CA ALA A 338 -3.77 -10.64 5.73
C ALA A 338 -3.09 -11.37 4.57
N PHE A 339 -3.47 -12.62 4.33
CA PHE A 339 -3.15 -13.35 3.11
C PHE A 339 -4.29 -13.19 2.11
N ASP A 340 -3.97 -12.81 0.88
CA ASP A 340 -4.96 -12.57 -0.17
C ASP A 340 -4.39 -13.04 -1.53
N HIS A 341 -5.25 -13.24 -2.52
CA HIS A 341 -4.86 -13.56 -3.89
C HIS A 341 -4.81 -12.32 -4.79
N MET A 342 -4.30 -12.45 -6.01
CA MET A 342 -4.24 -11.39 -7.02
C MET A 342 -5.40 -11.45 -8.03
N LEU A 343 -6.42 -12.30 -7.82
CA LEU A 343 -7.51 -12.52 -8.78
C LEU A 343 -8.65 -11.49 -8.68
N GLY A 344 -8.64 -10.64 -7.63
CA GLY A 344 -9.71 -9.68 -7.40
C GLY A 344 -11.00 -10.31 -6.87
N GLY A 345 -12.14 -9.63 -7.06
CA GLY A 345 -13.45 -10.15 -6.68
C GLY A 345 -13.94 -9.74 -5.28
N GLY A 346 -14.91 -10.52 -4.76
CA GLY A 346 -15.60 -10.22 -3.50
C GLY A 346 -14.69 -10.24 -2.27
N ALA A 347 -13.81 -11.22 -2.18
CA ALA A 347 -12.85 -11.39 -1.09
C ALA A 347 -11.87 -10.23 -0.99
N THR A 348 -11.26 -9.85 -2.12
CA THR A 348 -10.34 -8.69 -2.17
C THR A 348 -11.06 -7.40 -1.77
N LYS A 349 -12.31 -7.19 -2.24
CA LYS A 349 -13.10 -6.02 -1.86
C LYS A 349 -13.44 -5.98 -0.37
N TYR A 350 -13.75 -7.12 0.22
CA TYR A 350 -13.96 -7.24 1.66
C TYR A 350 -12.70 -6.83 2.42
N LEU A 351 -11.54 -7.38 2.03
CA LEU A 351 -10.26 -7.04 2.64
C LEU A 351 -9.92 -5.55 2.51
N GLU A 352 -10.15 -4.94 1.34
CA GLU A 352 -9.92 -3.50 1.13
C GLU A 352 -10.81 -2.62 2.03
N ASN A 353 -12.06 -3.03 2.29
CA ASN A 353 -12.94 -2.33 3.23
C ASN A 353 -12.43 -2.50 4.67
N LYS A 354 -12.07 -3.73 5.07
CA LYS A 354 -11.54 -4.02 6.40
C LYS A 354 -10.20 -3.36 6.65
N LYS A 355 -9.34 -3.28 5.64
CA LYS A 355 -8.09 -2.49 5.70
C LYS A 355 -8.36 -1.03 6.06
N ARG A 356 -9.33 -0.38 5.38
CA ARG A 356 -9.69 1.02 5.70
C ARG A 356 -10.20 1.16 7.12
N GLU A 357 -11.13 0.31 7.56
CA GLU A 357 -11.62 0.30 8.94
C GLU A 357 -10.46 0.19 9.95
N CYS A 358 -9.52 -0.73 9.72
CA CYS A 358 -8.35 -0.90 10.59
C CYS A 358 -7.42 0.32 10.60
N LEU A 359 -7.16 0.92 9.44
CA LEU A 359 -6.32 2.11 9.33
C LEU A 359 -6.99 3.33 10.01
N ASP A 360 -8.31 3.48 9.88
CA ASP A 360 -9.09 4.53 10.55
C ASP A 360 -9.07 4.35 12.08
N GLU A 361 -8.97 3.12 12.58
CA GLU A 361 -8.78 2.79 13.99
C GLU A 361 -7.32 2.95 14.47
N GLY A 362 -6.41 3.38 13.61
CA GLY A 362 -4.98 3.55 13.93
C GLY A 362 -4.16 2.26 13.94
N LYS A 363 -4.72 1.14 13.44
CA LYS A 363 -4.01 -0.13 13.26
C LYS A 363 -3.15 -0.08 11.99
N GLN A 364 -2.20 -1.01 11.89
CA GLN A 364 -1.43 -1.25 10.68
C GLN A 364 -1.91 -2.52 10.00
N VAL A 365 -1.86 -2.54 8.68
CA VAL A 365 -2.30 -3.70 7.89
C VAL A 365 -1.21 -4.11 6.93
N VAL A 366 -0.81 -5.37 7.00
CA VAL A 366 0.11 -5.99 6.04
C VAL A 366 -0.68 -6.94 5.17
N ILE A 367 -0.49 -6.87 3.86
CA ILE A 367 -1.14 -7.80 2.92
C ILE A 367 -0.05 -8.56 2.17
N ILE A 368 -0.09 -9.88 2.25
CA ILE A 368 0.75 -10.78 1.45
C ILE A 368 -0.07 -11.34 0.31
N ARG A 369 0.45 -11.24 -0.93
CA ARG A 369 -0.12 -11.81 -2.14
C ARG A 369 0.95 -12.55 -2.93
N TYR A 370 0.65 -13.78 -3.34
CA TYR A 370 1.54 -14.52 -4.22
C TYR A 370 1.35 -14.06 -5.68
N ASP A 371 2.43 -13.54 -6.27
CA ASP A 371 2.52 -13.21 -7.68
C ASP A 371 2.98 -14.43 -8.48
N TYR A 372 2.02 -15.21 -8.97
CA TYR A 372 2.28 -16.45 -9.72
C TYR A 372 2.93 -16.21 -11.09
N LEU A 373 2.99 -14.97 -11.58
CA LEU A 373 3.68 -14.63 -12.82
C LEU A 373 5.19 -14.44 -12.58
N LYS A 374 5.53 -13.81 -11.46
CA LYS A 374 6.92 -13.53 -11.06
C LYS A 374 7.49 -14.59 -10.10
N ASP A 375 6.67 -15.50 -9.59
CA ASP A 375 7.02 -16.55 -8.62
C ASP A 375 7.63 -15.98 -7.33
N LEU A 376 6.93 -15.01 -6.75
CA LEU A 376 7.33 -14.32 -5.52
C LEU A 376 6.11 -13.89 -4.69
N TYR A 377 6.35 -13.59 -3.43
CA TYR A 377 5.35 -13.05 -2.51
C TYR A 377 5.52 -11.55 -2.37
N ARG A 378 4.50 -10.79 -2.74
CA ARG A 378 4.44 -9.33 -2.53
C ARG A 378 3.92 -9.05 -1.14
N VAL A 379 4.59 -8.15 -0.43
CA VAL A 379 4.22 -7.71 0.92
C VAL A 379 3.98 -6.21 0.88
N SER A 380 2.75 -5.81 1.15
CA SER A 380 2.37 -4.39 1.25
C SER A 380 2.04 -4.07 2.71
N TYR A 381 2.80 -3.17 3.31
CA TYR A 381 2.64 -2.71 4.68
C TYR A 381 1.99 -1.33 4.67
N TYR A 382 0.78 -1.21 5.23
CA TYR A 382 -0.03 -0.01 5.24
C TYR A 382 -0.12 0.61 6.63
N TRP A 383 0.04 1.93 6.70
CA TRP A 383 -0.22 2.73 7.90
C TRP A 383 -0.77 4.10 7.50
N LYS A 384 -1.78 4.60 8.20
CA LYS A 384 -2.46 5.85 7.81
C LYS A 384 -2.80 5.85 6.30
N ASN A 385 -2.22 6.77 5.53
CA ASN A 385 -2.40 6.89 4.07
C ASN A 385 -1.16 6.45 3.28
N ASP A 386 -0.20 5.76 3.92
CA ASP A 386 1.07 5.37 3.32
C ASP A 386 1.20 3.85 3.15
N GLU A 387 2.10 3.45 2.27
CA GLU A 387 2.38 2.06 1.94
C GLU A 387 3.88 1.84 1.74
N LEU A 388 4.44 0.81 2.37
CA LEU A 388 5.77 0.29 2.10
C LEU A 388 5.64 -1.06 1.38
N LYS A 389 6.32 -1.21 0.23
CA LYS A 389 6.30 -2.44 -0.58
C LYS A 389 7.58 -3.22 -0.39
N MET A 390 7.42 -4.51 -0.11
CA MET A 390 8.48 -5.48 0.11
C MET A 390 8.14 -6.79 -0.60
N GLN A 391 9.07 -7.75 -0.62
CA GLN A 391 8.84 -9.07 -1.20
C GLN A 391 9.68 -10.16 -0.50
N TYR A 392 9.29 -11.42 -0.69
CA TYR A 392 10.12 -12.59 -0.39
C TYR A 392 9.84 -13.71 -1.40
N ASN A 393 10.74 -14.69 -1.52
CA ASN A 393 10.69 -15.63 -2.64
C ASN A 393 10.30 -17.06 -2.26
N LYS A 394 10.54 -17.49 -1.01
CA LYS A 394 10.36 -18.89 -0.63
C LYS A 394 9.29 -19.05 0.45
N PRO A 395 8.41 -20.06 0.37
CA PRO A 395 7.47 -20.40 1.46
C PRO A 395 8.16 -20.60 2.80
N SER A 396 9.36 -21.17 2.81
CA SER A 396 10.18 -21.39 4.02
C SER A 396 10.60 -20.10 4.73
N ASP A 397 10.55 -18.96 4.06
CA ASP A 397 10.88 -17.65 4.65
C ASP A 397 9.71 -17.07 5.47
N LEU A 398 8.49 -17.58 5.27
CA LEU A 398 7.27 -17.06 5.87
C LEU A 398 7.32 -16.96 7.41
N PRO A 399 7.80 -17.97 8.18
CA PRO A 399 7.91 -17.85 9.63
C PRO A 399 8.70 -16.63 10.07
N ARG A 400 9.85 -16.41 9.44
CA ARG A 400 10.71 -15.27 9.72
C ARG A 400 10.06 -13.94 9.31
N VAL A 401 9.39 -13.92 8.16
CA VAL A 401 8.63 -12.73 7.71
C VAL A 401 7.55 -12.35 8.74
N ILE A 402 6.78 -13.32 9.26
CA ILE A 402 5.75 -13.07 10.28
C ILE A 402 6.38 -12.50 11.56
N GLU A 403 7.46 -13.10 12.05
CA GLU A 403 8.17 -12.64 13.25
C GLU A 403 8.69 -11.20 13.08
N CYS A 404 9.27 -10.93 11.93
CA CYS A 404 9.86 -9.64 11.60
C CYS A 404 8.85 -8.50 11.45
N LEU A 405 7.67 -8.80 10.92
CA LEU A 405 6.59 -7.83 10.79
C LEU A 405 5.93 -7.50 12.15
N ALA A 406 6.31 -8.17 13.24
CA ALA A 406 5.75 -7.99 14.57
C ALA A 406 4.21 -8.02 14.56
N VAL A 407 3.65 -9.09 13.97
CA VAL A 407 2.22 -9.29 13.71
C VAL A 407 1.50 -9.64 15.01
N ASP A 408 0.33 -9.03 15.26
CA ASP A 408 -0.53 -9.33 16.39
C ASP A 408 -1.70 -10.25 16.03
N GLU A 409 -2.15 -10.21 14.78
CA GLU A 409 -3.29 -11.01 14.30
C GLU A 409 -3.10 -11.36 12.81
N ILE A 410 -3.46 -12.58 12.41
CA ILE A 410 -3.41 -13.04 11.01
C ILE A 410 -4.81 -13.30 10.50
N TRP A 411 -5.12 -12.79 9.30
CA TRP A 411 -6.33 -13.09 8.56
C TRP A 411 -6.00 -13.90 7.31
N ILE A 412 -6.58 -15.07 7.20
CA ILE A 412 -6.56 -15.86 5.97
C ILE A 412 -7.77 -15.42 5.14
N ASN A 413 -7.57 -14.41 4.30
CA ASN A 413 -8.62 -13.92 3.41
C ASN A 413 -8.76 -14.85 2.21
N GLU A 414 -7.63 -15.17 1.53
CA GLU A 414 -7.59 -16.15 0.44
C GLU A 414 -6.19 -16.75 0.29
N LEU A 415 -6.14 -18.07 0.03
CA LEU A 415 -4.91 -18.80 -0.30
C LEU A 415 -4.96 -19.47 -1.67
N VAL A 416 -5.99 -19.21 -2.46
CA VAL A 416 -6.06 -19.63 -3.86
C VAL A 416 -4.85 -19.08 -4.62
N THR A 417 -4.20 -19.88 -5.45
CA THR A 417 -2.95 -19.61 -6.18
C THR A 417 -1.65 -19.77 -5.40
N TYR A 418 -1.66 -19.86 -4.07
CA TYR A 418 -0.45 -20.06 -3.30
C TYR A 418 0.17 -21.44 -3.59
N PRO A 419 1.47 -21.53 -3.89
CA PRO A 419 2.16 -22.80 -4.10
C PRO A 419 2.46 -23.47 -2.75
N MET A 420 2.72 -24.79 -2.78
CA MET A 420 3.12 -25.56 -1.59
C MET A 420 2.19 -25.32 -0.40
N LEU A 421 0.89 -25.37 -0.65
CA LEU A 421 -0.14 -24.94 0.31
C LEU A 421 0.01 -25.58 1.68
N TYR A 422 0.29 -26.89 1.75
CA TYR A 422 0.45 -27.60 3.03
C TYR A 422 1.63 -27.07 3.85
N GLU A 423 2.72 -26.70 3.19
CA GLU A 423 3.85 -26.04 3.85
C GLU A 423 3.45 -24.64 4.36
N GLN A 424 2.68 -23.89 3.59
CA GLN A 424 2.17 -22.57 4.03
C GLN A 424 1.29 -22.72 5.28
N LEU A 425 0.29 -23.63 5.25
CA LEU A 425 -0.59 -23.88 6.39
C LEU A 425 0.19 -24.32 7.63
N LYS A 426 1.18 -25.20 7.47
CA LYS A 426 2.07 -25.65 8.53
C LYS A 426 2.88 -24.48 9.11
N ASN A 427 3.53 -23.71 8.25
CA ASN A 427 4.38 -22.57 8.65
C ASN A 427 3.57 -21.51 9.42
N ILE A 428 2.37 -21.17 8.95
CA ILE A 428 1.47 -20.24 9.65
C ILE A 428 1.11 -20.81 11.03
N ARG A 429 0.62 -22.04 11.09
CA ARG A 429 0.20 -22.69 12.34
C ARG A 429 1.32 -22.76 13.38
N GLU A 430 2.51 -23.23 12.98
CA GLU A 430 3.64 -23.40 13.90
C GLU A 430 4.16 -22.05 14.41
N THR A 431 4.25 -21.06 13.51
CA THR A 431 4.73 -19.71 13.88
C THR A 431 3.74 -19.00 14.79
N THR A 432 2.45 -19.09 14.49
CA THR A 432 1.41 -18.42 15.30
C THR A 432 1.24 -19.07 16.66
N CYS A 433 1.37 -20.39 16.75
CA CYS A 433 1.35 -21.13 18.03
C CYS A 433 2.55 -20.73 18.90
N LYS A 434 3.77 -20.68 18.33
CA LYS A 434 5.00 -20.29 19.01
C LYS A 434 4.94 -18.86 19.56
N ASN A 435 4.38 -17.94 18.78
CA ASN A 435 4.38 -16.50 19.07
C ASN A 435 3.05 -16.00 19.64
N HIS A 436 2.10 -16.87 19.96
CA HIS A 436 0.77 -16.54 20.50
C HIS A 436 -0.03 -15.54 19.65
N ILE A 437 0.09 -15.64 18.31
CA ILE A 437 -0.60 -14.78 17.35
C ILE A 437 -1.98 -15.36 17.07
N SER A 438 -3.03 -14.54 17.14
CA SER A 438 -4.39 -14.97 16.79
C SER A 438 -4.56 -15.12 15.28
N VAL A 439 -5.31 -16.18 14.87
CA VAL A 439 -5.57 -16.46 13.45
C VAL A 439 -7.06 -16.49 13.18
N LYS A 440 -7.51 -15.72 12.18
CA LYS A 440 -8.88 -15.75 11.66
C LYS A 440 -8.88 -16.30 10.24
N MET A 441 -9.64 -17.36 10.01
CA MET A 441 -9.94 -17.87 8.68
C MET A 441 -11.24 -17.24 8.19
N LEU A 442 -11.25 -16.68 6.96
CA LEU A 442 -12.40 -16.06 6.33
C LEU A 442 -12.89 -16.93 5.16
N PHE A 443 -14.06 -17.53 5.26
CA PHE A 443 -14.60 -18.46 4.26
C PHE A 443 -15.29 -17.70 3.12
N HIS A 444 -14.53 -17.09 2.22
CA HIS A 444 -15.07 -16.41 1.04
C HIS A 444 -15.53 -17.37 -0.06
N ASP A 445 -14.95 -18.55 -0.10
CA ASP A 445 -15.28 -19.65 -1.00
C ASP A 445 -15.12 -21.00 -0.29
N PHE A 446 -15.15 -22.09 -1.03
CA PHE A 446 -14.99 -23.44 -0.48
C PHE A 446 -13.61 -24.05 -0.78
N PHE A 447 -12.57 -23.24 -0.96
CA PHE A 447 -11.23 -23.76 -1.24
C PHE A 447 -10.73 -24.72 -0.16
N ALA A 448 -10.97 -24.42 1.12
CA ALA A 448 -10.62 -25.34 2.21
C ALA A 448 -11.35 -26.69 2.10
N VAL A 449 -12.60 -26.71 1.59
CA VAL A 449 -13.42 -27.91 1.43
C VAL A 449 -13.01 -28.71 0.20
N CYS A 450 -12.72 -28.04 -0.92
CA CYS A 450 -12.40 -28.64 -2.20
C CYS A 450 -11.50 -27.72 -3.04
N PRO A 451 -10.42 -28.25 -3.69
CA PRO A 451 -9.53 -27.48 -4.54
C PRO A 451 -10.19 -26.79 -5.74
N THR A 452 -11.48 -27.05 -6.01
CA THR A 452 -12.25 -26.39 -7.10
C THR A 452 -12.93 -25.09 -6.69
N ILE A 453 -12.86 -24.68 -5.42
CA ILE A 453 -13.42 -23.47 -4.81
C ILE A 453 -14.95 -23.37 -4.78
N ASN A 454 -15.68 -23.91 -5.73
CA ASN A 454 -17.11 -23.71 -5.92
C ASN A 454 -17.96 -24.97 -5.73
N LEU A 455 -17.36 -26.10 -5.38
CA LEU A 455 -18.02 -27.40 -5.18
C LEU A 455 -18.77 -27.92 -6.42
N LEU A 456 -18.34 -27.54 -7.62
CA LEU A 456 -18.86 -28.12 -8.85
C LEU A 456 -18.02 -29.34 -9.25
N ASN A 457 -18.73 -30.41 -9.66
CA ASN A 457 -18.10 -31.63 -10.17
C ASN A 457 -17.50 -31.40 -11.59
N ASN A 458 -16.95 -32.44 -12.17
CA ASN A 458 -16.37 -32.40 -13.53
C ASN A 458 -17.40 -32.27 -14.66
N GLN A 459 -18.71 -32.25 -14.34
CA GLN A 459 -19.83 -32.00 -15.24
C GLN A 459 -20.42 -30.61 -15.06
N ASP A 460 -19.78 -29.75 -14.24
CA ASP A 460 -20.24 -28.41 -13.86
C ASP A 460 -21.57 -28.43 -13.05
N GLU A 461 -21.82 -29.51 -12.25
CA GLU A 461 -22.97 -29.62 -11.36
C GLU A 461 -22.54 -29.54 -9.90
N TYR A 462 -23.41 -29.03 -9.02
CA TYR A 462 -23.15 -29.03 -7.58
C TYR A 462 -23.05 -30.45 -7.03
N CYS A 463 -21.90 -30.80 -6.45
CA CYS A 463 -21.56 -32.17 -6.08
C CYS A 463 -22.20 -32.63 -4.76
N ASN A 464 -22.80 -31.74 -3.96
CA ASN A 464 -23.38 -31.98 -2.65
C ASN A 464 -22.47 -32.77 -1.67
N LEU A 465 -21.15 -32.63 -1.80
CA LEU A 465 -20.12 -33.22 -0.94
C LEU A 465 -20.21 -34.76 -0.83
N PRO A 466 -19.91 -35.51 -1.90
CA PRO A 466 -19.86 -36.96 -1.86
C PRO A 466 -18.63 -37.45 -1.07
N ASP A 467 -18.51 -38.76 -0.93
CA ASP A 467 -17.35 -39.39 -0.31
C ASP A 467 -16.05 -39.06 -1.05
N CYS A 468 -14.92 -39.02 -0.32
CA CYS A 468 -13.62 -38.66 -0.86
C CYS A 468 -13.18 -39.54 -2.05
N SER A 469 -13.59 -40.82 -2.10
CA SER A 469 -13.32 -41.70 -3.23
C SER A 469 -13.92 -41.18 -4.54
N VAL A 470 -15.13 -40.65 -4.50
CA VAL A 470 -15.81 -39.98 -5.64
C VAL A 470 -15.13 -38.67 -5.97
N CYS A 471 -14.76 -37.87 -4.95
CA CYS A 471 -14.03 -36.63 -5.12
C CYS A 471 -12.67 -36.82 -5.83
N ASN A 472 -11.91 -37.86 -5.42
CA ASN A 472 -10.62 -38.20 -6.04
C ASN A 472 -10.75 -38.56 -7.53
N GLN A 473 -11.88 -39.16 -7.94
CA GLN A 473 -12.17 -39.40 -9.35
C GLN A 473 -12.59 -38.13 -10.09
N CYS A 474 -13.43 -37.30 -9.47
CA CYS A 474 -13.89 -36.02 -10.00
C CYS A 474 -12.72 -35.10 -10.31
N LEU A 475 -11.78 -34.92 -9.37
CA LEU A 475 -10.69 -33.96 -9.48
C LEU A 475 -9.69 -34.28 -10.61
N LYS A 476 -9.55 -35.55 -11.00
CA LYS A 476 -8.67 -35.95 -12.12
C LYS A 476 -9.03 -35.24 -13.43
N ASN A 477 -10.31 -34.96 -13.65
CA ASN A 477 -10.86 -34.41 -14.88
C ASN A 477 -11.58 -33.07 -14.66
N ASN A 478 -11.52 -32.50 -13.47
CA ASN A 478 -12.21 -31.25 -13.16
C ASN A 478 -11.48 -30.04 -13.72
N LYS A 479 -12.17 -29.27 -14.57
CA LYS A 479 -11.59 -28.10 -15.25
C LYS A 479 -11.45 -26.88 -14.34
N SER A 480 -12.15 -26.85 -13.20
CA SER A 480 -12.16 -25.78 -12.21
C SER A 480 -11.13 -25.97 -11.10
N LEU A 481 -10.22 -26.96 -11.23
CA LEU A 481 -9.18 -27.22 -10.25
C LEU A 481 -8.21 -26.04 -10.11
N GLN A 482 -8.05 -25.52 -8.90
CA GLN A 482 -7.20 -24.37 -8.57
C GLN A 482 -5.86 -24.76 -7.91
N ALA A 483 -5.79 -25.91 -7.23
CA ALA A 483 -4.55 -26.45 -6.66
C ALA A 483 -4.16 -27.75 -7.36
N LEU A 484 -2.95 -27.81 -7.90
CA LEU A 484 -2.46 -28.98 -8.65
C LEU A 484 -1.76 -30.04 -7.76
N ASP A 485 -1.26 -29.60 -6.61
CA ASP A 485 -0.51 -30.39 -5.62
C ASP A 485 -1.37 -30.78 -4.39
N TYR A 486 -2.66 -30.97 -4.61
CA TYR A 486 -3.62 -31.27 -3.54
C TYR A 486 -3.47 -32.70 -2.93
N GLY A 487 -2.71 -33.60 -3.58
CA GLY A 487 -2.56 -34.97 -3.16
C GLY A 487 -3.86 -35.78 -3.32
N THR A 488 -4.48 -36.20 -2.21
CA THR A 488 -5.82 -36.81 -2.17
C THR A 488 -6.82 -35.93 -1.41
N MET A 489 -8.12 -36.17 -1.62
CA MET A 489 -9.15 -35.41 -0.89
C MET A 489 -9.15 -35.65 0.62
N GLU A 490 -8.78 -36.88 1.03
CA GLU A 490 -8.56 -37.19 2.43
C GLU A 490 -7.45 -36.36 3.03
N GLN A 491 -6.29 -36.33 2.37
CA GLN A 491 -5.16 -35.51 2.78
C GLN A 491 -5.52 -34.01 2.79
N TRP A 492 -6.16 -33.52 1.72
CA TRP A 492 -6.61 -32.12 1.62
C TRP A 492 -7.47 -31.71 2.81
N ARG A 493 -8.53 -32.52 3.11
CA ARG A 493 -9.46 -32.21 4.19
C ARG A 493 -8.83 -32.37 5.57
N ASP A 494 -7.88 -33.28 5.76
CA ASP A 494 -7.17 -33.48 7.03
C ASP A 494 -6.19 -32.30 7.31
N GLU A 495 -5.44 -31.84 6.32
CA GLU A 495 -4.56 -30.67 6.47
C GLU A 495 -5.37 -29.41 6.79
N TRP A 496 -6.45 -29.18 6.07
CA TRP A 496 -7.34 -28.04 6.34
C TRP A 496 -8.04 -28.17 7.70
N ARG A 497 -8.51 -29.36 8.07
CA ARG A 497 -9.12 -29.59 9.39
C ARG A 497 -8.13 -29.24 10.50
N THR A 498 -6.90 -29.71 10.40
CA THR A 498 -5.82 -29.43 11.36
C THR A 498 -5.55 -27.94 11.46
N PHE A 499 -5.51 -27.25 10.33
CA PHE A 499 -5.33 -25.79 10.30
C PHE A 499 -6.51 -25.05 10.91
N LEU A 500 -7.74 -25.35 10.51
CA LEU A 500 -8.97 -24.71 11.01
C LEU A 500 -9.15 -24.87 12.51
N GLN A 501 -8.82 -26.04 13.06
CA GLN A 501 -8.84 -26.29 14.50
C GLN A 501 -7.80 -25.47 15.26
N SER A 502 -6.70 -25.06 14.62
CA SER A 502 -5.68 -24.20 15.21
C SER A 502 -6.02 -22.72 15.13
N CYS A 503 -6.99 -22.32 14.29
CA CYS A 503 -7.43 -20.94 14.19
C CYS A 503 -8.15 -20.50 15.48
N THR A 504 -7.95 -19.23 15.86
CA THR A 504 -8.69 -18.60 16.97
C THR A 504 -10.17 -18.47 16.59
N GLU A 505 -10.44 -18.16 15.34
CA GLU A 505 -11.79 -17.96 14.82
C GLU A 505 -11.88 -18.38 13.34
N VAL A 506 -12.96 -19.06 12.98
CA VAL A 506 -13.31 -19.41 11.60
C VAL A 506 -14.59 -18.66 11.25
N VAL A 507 -14.46 -17.60 10.49
CA VAL A 507 -15.57 -16.73 10.09
C VAL A 507 -16.21 -17.28 8.82
N VAL A 508 -17.48 -17.63 8.91
CA VAL A 508 -18.33 -17.97 7.76
C VAL A 508 -19.39 -16.88 7.58
N PHE A 509 -19.83 -16.66 6.34
CA PHE A 509 -20.71 -15.51 6.04
C PHE A 509 -22.19 -15.89 5.94
N SER A 510 -22.53 -17.17 6.14
CA SER A 510 -23.90 -17.67 6.17
C SER A 510 -24.00 -19.00 6.96
N ASN A 511 -25.20 -19.34 7.43
CA ASN A 511 -25.45 -20.64 8.08
C ASN A 511 -25.27 -21.79 7.10
N SER A 512 -25.63 -21.62 5.83
CA SER A 512 -25.39 -22.65 4.80
C SER A 512 -23.91 -22.95 4.60
N THR A 513 -23.03 -21.94 4.70
CA THR A 513 -21.57 -22.16 4.67
C THR A 513 -21.09 -22.89 5.92
N LYS A 514 -21.62 -22.55 7.10
CA LYS A 514 -21.33 -23.27 8.35
C LYS A 514 -21.69 -24.74 8.24
N GLU A 515 -22.90 -25.08 7.75
CA GLU A 515 -23.37 -26.46 7.56
C GLU A 515 -22.44 -27.25 6.62
N ILE A 516 -21.99 -26.66 5.52
CA ILE A 516 -21.04 -27.25 4.57
C ILE A 516 -19.68 -27.49 5.25
N ALA A 517 -19.16 -26.51 6.00
CA ALA A 517 -17.92 -26.65 6.74
C ALA A 517 -18.02 -27.76 7.82
N GLU A 518 -19.08 -27.78 8.62
CA GLU A 518 -19.31 -28.79 9.66
C GLU A 518 -19.56 -30.22 9.10
N LYS A 519 -20.23 -30.33 7.94
CA LYS A 519 -20.35 -31.57 7.21
C LYS A 519 -19.00 -32.13 6.76
N THR A 520 -18.06 -31.24 6.40
CA THR A 520 -16.74 -31.64 5.88
C THR A 520 -15.73 -31.92 7.00
N PHE A 521 -15.67 -31.05 8.00
CA PHE A 521 -14.61 -31.05 9.01
C PHE A 521 -15.07 -31.56 10.38
N GLY A 522 -16.38 -31.79 10.56
CA GLY A 522 -16.99 -32.02 11.85
C GLY A 522 -17.33 -30.74 12.58
N LYS A 523 -18.01 -30.82 13.71
CA LYS A 523 -18.36 -29.67 14.53
C LYS A 523 -17.10 -29.01 15.10
N MET A 524 -17.00 -27.70 14.95
CA MET A 524 -15.90 -26.87 15.45
C MET A 524 -16.46 -25.73 16.30
N ASP A 525 -15.94 -25.59 17.53
CA ASP A 525 -16.46 -24.59 18.48
C ASP A 525 -16.00 -23.15 18.14
N ASN A 526 -15.00 -23.00 17.26
CA ASN A 526 -14.45 -21.70 16.83
C ASN A 526 -15.08 -21.17 15.55
N VAL A 527 -16.16 -21.78 15.04
CA VAL A 527 -16.89 -21.30 13.85
C VAL A 527 -17.94 -20.27 14.24
N VAL A 528 -17.83 -19.06 13.67
CA VAL A 528 -18.78 -17.98 13.87
C VAL A 528 -19.40 -17.54 12.55
N VAL A 529 -20.68 -17.17 12.58
CA VAL A 529 -21.39 -16.66 11.40
C VAL A 529 -21.43 -15.15 11.48
N ILE A 530 -20.70 -14.47 10.59
CA ILE A 530 -20.64 -13.01 10.51
C ILE A 530 -20.92 -12.59 9.06
N PRO A 531 -22.16 -12.28 8.69
CA PRO A 531 -22.50 -11.85 7.33
C PRO A 531 -21.76 -10.57 6.92
N HIS A 532 -21.42 -10.45 5.64
CA HIS A 532 -20.84 -9.20 5.12
C HIS A 532 -21.82 -8.03 5.29
N GLN A 533 -21.29 -6.92 5.72
CA GLN A 533 -22.02 -5.66 5.66
C GLN A 533 -21.78 -4.99 4.31
N ILE A 534 -22.82 -4.72 3.57
CA ILE A 534 -22.74 -3.89 2.39
C ILE A 534 -23.12 -2.45 2.73
N GLY A 535 -22.43 -1.48 2.08
CA GLY A 535 -22.77 -0.06 2.24
C GLY A 535 -24.21 0.24 1.81
N TYR A 536 -24.62 1.48 2.02
CA TYR A 536 -25.95 1.94 1.69
C TYR A 536 -26.34 1.63 0.22
N MET A 537 -27.54 1.11 0.04
CA MET A 537 -28.21 0.93 -1.24
C MET A 537 -29.64 1.51 -1.09
N PRO A 538 -30.01 2.53 -1.89
CA PRO A 538 -31.32 3.16 -1.75
C PRO A 538 -32.44 2.18 -2.15
N GLN A 539 -33.55 2.20 -1.43
CA GLN A 539 -34.78 1.58 -1.90
C GLN A 539 -35.29 2.33 -3.14
N ILE A 540 -35.79 1.59 -4.11
CA ILE A 540 -36.35 2.16 -5.35
C ILE A 540 -37.83 1.88 -5.42
N GLU A 541 -38.58 2.91 -5.84
CA GLU A 541 -40.01 2.77 -6.13
C GLU A 541 -40.18 2.75 -7.66
N LYS A 542 -40.81 1.67 -8.15
CA LYS A 542 -41.23 1.60 -9.56
C LYS A 542 -42.53 2.36 -9.76
N LYS A 543 -42.58 3.19 -10.81
CA LYS A 543 -43.84 3.75 -11.30
C LYS A 543 -44.69 2.63 -11.90
N ASN A 544 -46.03 2.80 -11.88
CA ASN A 544 -46.91 1.83 -12.51
C ASN A 544 -46.52 1.59 -13.98
N LYS A 545 -46.38 0.35 -14.33
CA LYS A 545 -45.91 -0.10 -15.63
C LYS A 545 -47.04 0.03 -16.67
N THR A 546 -46.72 0.54 -17.84
CA THR A 546 -47.62 0.69 -18.98
C THR A 546 -47.54 -0.48 -19.96
N THR A 547 -46.53 -1.36 -19.84
CA THR A 547 -46.32 -2.51 -20.73
C THR A 547 -46.63 -3.82 -20.03
N GLU A 548 -47.10 -4.82 -20.78
CA GLU A 548 -47.31 -6.18 -20.27
C GLU A 548 -46.05 -7.07 -20.26
N THR A 549 -44.96 -6.59 -20.85
CA THR A 549 -43.71 -7.33 -20.94
C THR A 549 -43.06 -7.51 -19.54
N LEU A 550 -42.76 -8.72 -19.15
CA LEU A 550 -42.00 -9.01 -17.90
C LEU A 550 -40.49 -8.86 -18.16
N ASN A 551 -39.84 -7.94 -17.43
CA ASN A 551 -38.39 -7.75 -17.49
C ASN A 551 -37.72 -8.45 -16.28
N ILE A 552 -36.94 -9.49 -16.54
CA ILE A 552 -36.16 -10.22 -15.55
C ILE A 552 -34.75 -9.64 -15.53
N GLY A 553 -34.31 -9.15 -14.37
CA GLY A 553 -32.99 -8.62 -14.17
C GLY A 553 -31.99 -9.72 -13.80
N LEU A 554 -30.78 -9.63 -14.31
CA LEU A 554 -29.60 -10.32 -13.81
C LEU A 554 -28.60 -9.23 -13.38
N LEU A 555 -27.77 -9.50 -12.36
CA LEU A 555 -26.83 -8.52 -11.83
C LEU A 555 -25.42 -9.11 -11.69
N GLY A 556 -24.43 -8.45 -12.30
CA GLY A 556 -23.00 -8.80 -12.19
C GLY A 556 -22.43 -9.43 -13.45
N VAL A 557 -21.35 -10.22 -13.28
CA VAL A 557 -20.72 -10.96 -14.38
C VAL A 557 -21.35 -12.35 -14.47
N LEU A 558 -22.00 -12.63 -15.60
CA LEU A 558 -22.68 -13.91 -15.84
C LEU A 558 -21.67 -14.93 -16.38
N THR A 559 -21.13 -15.75 -15.50
CA THR A 559 -20.21 -16.85 -15.83
C THR A 559 -20.95 -18.20 -15.81
N LYS A 560 -20.29 -19.29 -16.23
CA LYS A 560 -20.89 -20.63 -16.20
C LYS A 560 -21.33 -21.04 -14.79
N HIS A 561 -20.47 -20.88 -13.79
CA HIS A 561 -20.79 -21.23 -12.40
C HIS A 561 -21.85 -20.30 -11.77
N LYS A 562 -22.01 -19.10 -12.31
CA LYS A 562 -23.12 -18.20 -11.96
C LYS A 562 -24.37 -18.44 -12.82
N GLY A 563 -24.49 -19.64 -13.41
CA GLY A 563 -25.68 -20.09 -14.11
C GLY A 563 -25.86 -19.57 -15.51
N GLY A 564 -24.78 -19.16 -16.19
CA GLY A 564 -24.85 -18.63 -17.55
C GLY A 564 -25.48 -19.59 -18.54
N MET A 565 -25.25 -20.92 -18.41
CA MET A 565 -25.90 -21.93 -19.26
C MET A 565 -27.40 -22.06 -18.98
N ILE A 566 -27.79 -22.01 -17.69
CA ILE A 566 -29.22 -22.00 -17.30
C ILE A 566 -29.96 -20.79 -17.91
N VAL A 567 -29.28 -19.63 -17.94
CA VAL A 567 -29.86 -18.42 -18.55
C VAL A 567 -29.96 -18.59 -20.07
N ALA A 568 -28.95 -19.18 -20.74
CA ALA A 568 -29.02 -19.47 -22.18
C ALA A 568 -30.21 -20.39 -22.52
N ASP A 569 -30.34 -21.52 -21.82
CA ASP A 569 -31.44 -22.45 -22.01
C ASP A 569 -32.82 -21.78 -21.75
N LEU A 570 -32.90 -20.92 -20.73
CA LEU A 570 -34.09 -20.15 -20.42
C LEU A 570 -34.46 -19.17 -21.54
N VAL A 571 -33.46 -18.45 -22.07
CA VAL A 571 -33.64 -17.52 -23.21
C VAL A 571 -34.16 -18.27 -24.43
N ASP A 572 -33.54 -19.37 -24.81
CA ASP A 572 -33.96 -20.21 -25.94
C ASP A 572 -35.42 -20.66 -25.79
N LYS A 573 -35.83 -21.04 -24.58
CA LYS A 573 -37.18 -21.48 -24.32
C LYS A 573 -38.21 -20.35 -24.39
N ILE A 574 -37.88 -19.18 -23.81
CA ILE A 574 -38.73 -17.98 -23.88
C ILE A 574 -38.95 -17.56 -25.34
N GLU A 575 -37.90 -17.63 -26.16
CA GLU A 575 -37.96 -17.28 -27.58
C GLU A 575 -38.79 -18.28 -28.37
N LYS A 576 -38.61 -19.58 -28.19
CA LYS A 576 -39.33 -20.65 -28.89
C LYS A 576 -40.84 -20.64 -28.60
N GLU A 577 -41.25 -20.27 -27.38
CA GLU A 577 -42.64 -20.23 -27.00
C GLU A 577 -43.28 -18.82 -27.10
N ASP A 578 -42.55 -17.85 -27.69
CA ASP A 578 -42.95 -16.46 -27.89
C ASP A 578 -43.54 -15.80 -26.61
N LEU A 579 -42.92 -16.06 -25.48
CA LEU A 579 -43.37 -15.51 -24.20
C LEU A 579 -42.99 -14.04 -24.09
N ASN A 580 -43.94 -13.17 -23.70
CA ASN A 580 -43.72 -11.73 -23.56
C ASN A 580 -42.82 -11.41 -22.32
N VAL A 581 -41.56 -11.88 -22.37
CA VAL A 581 -40.55 -11.75 -21.35
C VAL A 581 -39.23 -11.28 -21.97
N LYS A 582 -38.52 -10.40 -21.27
CA LYS A 582 -37.16 -9.98 -21.63
C LYS A 582 -36.21 -10.26 -20.46
N ILE A 583 -34.98 -10.67 -20.76
CA ILE A 583 -33.87 -10.84 -19.78
C ILE A 583 -32.89 -9.69 -19.94
N ARG A 584 -32.64 -8.96 -18.87
CA ARG A 584 -31.82 -7.76 -18.83
C ARG A 584 -30.64 -7.95 -17.85
N LEU A 585 -29.44 -8.14 -18.38
CA LEU A 585 -28.23 -8.25 -17.55
C LEU A 585 -27.66 -6.84 -17.29
N ILE A 586 -27.70 -6.42 -16.03
CA ILE A 586 -26.89 -5.29 -15.55
C ILE A 586 -25.48 -5.86 -15.28
N GLY A 587 -24.62 -5.76 -16.26
CA GLY A 587 -23.30 -6.39 -16.24
C GLY A 587 -22.85 -6.92 -17.59
N THR A 588 -21.95 -7.89 -17.55
CA THR A 588 -21.38 -8.53 -18.74
C THR A 588 -21.56 -10.05 -18.68
N SER A 589 -21.75 -10.70 -19.83
CA SER A 589 -21.83 -12.16 -19.97
C SER A 589 -20.50 -12.73 -20.49
N CYS A 590 -20.03 -13.81 -19.86
CA CYS A 590 -18.96 -14.67 -20.35
C CYS A 590 -19.50 -15.86 -21.17
N VAL A 591 -20.82 -15.99 -21.25
CA VAL A 591 -21.53 -16.98 -22.11
C VAL A 591 -22.13 -16.22 -23.28
N ASP A 592 -21.93 -16.74 -24.47
CA ASP A 592 -22.50 -16.16 -25.68
C ASP A 592 -24.00 -16.45 -25.72
N ILE A 593 -24.82 -15.40 -25.75
CA ILE A 593 -26.30 -15.46 -25.81
C ILE A 593 -26.75 -14.46 -26.89
N ASP A 594 -26.97 -14.94 -28.09
CA ASP A 594 -27.46 -14.13 -29.21
C ASP A 594 -28.98 -14.35 -29.38
N SER A 595 -29.77 -13.46 -28.83
CA SER A 595 -31.22 -13.52 -28.86
C SER A 595 -31.84 -12.15 -28.64
N PRO A 596 -32.95 -11.80 -29.35
CA PRO A 596 -33.70 -10.57 -29.12
C PRO A 596 -34.39 -10.51 -27.74
N VAL A 597 -34.43 -11.65 -27.02
CA VAL A 597 -34.97 -11.73 -25.67
C VAL A 597 -33.94 -11.26 -24.63
N PHE A 598 -32.64 -11.35 -24.92
CA PHE A 598 -31.54 -11.03 -24.02
C PHE A 598 -30.89 -9.67 -24.36
N SER A 599 -30.47 -8.95 -23.34
CA SER A 599 -29.61 -7.77 -23.49
C SER A 599 -28.74 -7.54 -22.26
N GLN A 600 -27.58 -6.89 -22.44
CA GLN A 600 -26.66 -6.54 -21.37
C GLN A 600 -26.21 -5.08 -21.42
N THR A 601 -25.97 -4.48 -20.25
CA THR A 601 -25.57 -3.07 -20.13
C THR A 601 -24.07 -2.85 -20.28
N GLY A 602 -23.24 -3.89 -20.15
CA GLY A 602 -21.79 -3.76 -19.99
C GLY A 602 -21.36 -3.50 -18.55
N ALA A 603 -20.09 -3.15 -18.35
CA ALA A 603 -19.54 -2.86 -17.03
C ALA A 603 -20.28 -1.69 -16.35
N TYR A 604 -20.40 -1.75 -15.03
CA TYR A 604 -21.11 -0.76 -14.24
C TYR A 604 -20.43 -0.48 -12.90
N THR A 605 -20.74 0.66 -12.30
CA THR A 605 -20.37 0.96 -10.92
C THR A 605 -21.53 0.63 -9.97
N ARG A 606 -21.21 0.23 -8.73
CA ARG A 606 -22.22 -0.12 -7.73
C ARG A 606 -23.29 0.97 -7.53
N GLY A 607 -22.88 2.25 -7.49
CA GLY A 607 -23.80 3.37 -7.34
C GLY A 607 -24.78 3.55 -8.51
N ALA A 608 -24.50 2.96 -9.68
CA ALA A 608 -25.38 3.01 -10.85
C ALA A 608 -26.48 1.94 -10.82
N ILE A 609 -26.39 0.90 -9.98
CA ILE A 609 -27.34 -0.22 -9.95
C ILE A 609 -28.79 0.24 -9.82
N PRO A 610 -29.19 1.13 -8.86
CA PRO A 610 -30.57 1.57 -8.72
C PRO A 610 -31.10 2.25 -9.99
N ARG A 611 -30.32 3.13 -10.59
CA ARG A 611 -30.65 3.82 -11.84
C ARG A 611 -30.81 2.85 -13.00
N LEU A 612 -29.84 1.93 -13.17
CA LEU A 612 -29.89 0.93 -14.25
C LEU A 612 -31.08 -0.03 -14.09
N THR A 613 -31.45 -0.38 -12.86
CA THR A 613 -32.65 -1.18 -12.54
C THR A 613 -33.93 -0.47 -13.06
N LEU A 614 -34.07 0.82 -12.79
CA LEU A 614 -35.20 1.61 -13.26
C LEU A 614 -35.18 1.83 -14.78
N GLN A 615 -34.03 2.13 -15.38
CA GLN A 615 -33.89 2.36 -16.83
C GLN A 615 -34.20 1.12 -17.66
N ASN A 616 -33.87 -0.07 -17.14
CA ASN A 616 -34.17 -1.36 -17.79
C ASN A 616 -35.55 -1.91 -17.40
N ASP A 617 -36.33 -1.15 -16.62
CA ASP A 617 -37.69 -1.48 -16.16
C ASP A 617 -37.76 -2.89 -15.54
N ILE A 618 -36.79 -3.27 -14.72
CA ILE A 618 -36.70 -4.59 -14.12
C ILE A 618 -37.87 -4.83 -13.17
N ASP A 619 -38.55 -5.96 -13.29
CA ASP A 619 -39.69 -6.37 -12.45
C ASP A 619 -39.29 -7.27 -11.31
N VAL A 620 -38.40 -8.23 -11.59
CA VAL A 620 -37.88 -9.22 -10.67
C VAL A 620 -36.44 -9.57 -11.07
N PHE A 621 -35.58 -9.80 -10.10
CA PHE A 621 -34.24 -10.32 -10.37
C PHE A 621 -34.20 -11.84 -10.27
N LEU A 622 -33.35 -12.48 -11.07
CA LEU A 622 -32.97 -13.87 -10.95
C LEU A 622 -31.48 -13.95 -10.54
N ILE A 623 -31.21 -14.72 -9.48
CA ILE A 623 -29.85 -15.16 -9.09
C ILE A 623 -29.70 -16.60 -9.57
N PRO A 624 -29.11 -16.85 -10.75
CA PRO A 624 -29.11 -18.18 -11.37
C PRO A 624 -27.93 -19.03 -10.94
N SER A 625 -27.22 -18.67 -9.84
CA SER A 625 -26.02 -19.36 -9.35
C SER A 625 -26.28 -20.86 -9.14
N ILE A 626 -25.42 -21.70 -9.72
CA ILE A 626 -25.50 -23.17 -9.64
C ILE A 626 -24.62 -23.77 -8.56
N TRP A 627 -23.99 -22.95 -7.73
CA TRP A 627 -23.15 -23.35 -6.60
C TRP A 627 -23.58 -22.63 -5.31
N PRO A 628 -23.29 -23.20 -4.12
CA PRO A 628 -23.72 -22.62 -2.87
C PRO A 628 -22.84 -21.42 -2.49
N GLU A 629 -23.10 -20.25 -3.09
CA GLU A 629 -22.37 -19.02 -2.75
C GLU A 629 -22.32 -18.82 -1.23
N THR A 630 -21.16 -18.37 -0.73
CA THR A 630 -20.94 -18.18 0.72
C THR A 630 -21.65 -16.94 1.26
N PHE A 631 -21.89 -15.93 0.40
CA PHE A 631 -22.61 -14.70 0.77
C PHE A 631 -23.51 -14.17 -0.35
N SER A 632 -23.03 -13.88 -1.54
CA SER A 632 -23.70 -13.20 -2.67
C SER A 632 -24.03 -11.72 -2.40
N TYR A 633 -23.11 -10.85 -2.78
CA TYR A 633 -23.31 -9.39 -2.73
C TYR A 633 -24.51 -8.94 -3.56
N THR A 634 -24.69 -9.50 -4.76
CA THR A 634 -25.80 -9.15 -5.67
C THR A 634 -27.17 -9.44 -5.08
N THR A 635 -27.31 -10.56 -4.35
CA THR A 635 -28.57 -10.88 -3.63
C THR A 635 -28.88 -9.80 -2.61
N GLU A 636 -27.89 -9.39 -1.81
CA GLU A 636 -28.07 -8.38 -0.77
C GLU A 636 -28.38 -7.00 -1.36
N GLU A 637 -27.72 -6.62 -2.45
CA GLU A 637 -27.96 -5.36 -3.17
C GLU A 637 -29.40 -5.27 -3.69
N ILE A 638 -29.89 -6.37 -4.28
CA ILE A 638 -31.26 -6.47 -4.78
C ILE A 638 -32.29 -6.36 -3.64
N MET A 639 -32.08 -7.08 -2.55
CA MET A 639 -32.96 -7.07 -1.39
C MET A 639 -33.00 -5.67 -0.74
N LYS A 640 -31.85 -5.00 -0.62
CA LYS A 640 -31.77 -3.62 -0.09
C LYS A 640 -32.48 -2.59 -0.97
N MET A 641 -32.48 -2.79 -2.29
CA MET A 641 -33.28 -1.96 -3.20
C MET A 641 -34.80 -2.19 -3.06
N GLY A 642 -35.24 -3.20 -2.32
CA GLY A 642 -36.65 -3.54 -2.17
C GLY A 642 -37.23 -4.27 -3.40
N MET A 643 -36.39 -4.84 -4.27
CA MET A 643 -36.79 -5.53 -5.49
C MET A 643 -37.14 -6.99 -5.23
N PRO A 644 -38.10 -7.58 -5.93
CA PRO A 644 -38.35 -9.00 -5.93
C PRO A 644 -37.12 -9.78 -6.46
N VAL A 645 -36.82 -10.95 -5.86
CA VAL A 645 -35.68 -11.77 -6.24
C VAL A 645 -36.04 -13.25 -6.25
N MET A 646 -35.63 -13.96 -7.31
CA MET A 646 -35.72 -15.41 -7.47
C MET A 646 -34.32 -16.01 -7.34
N CYS A 647 -34.19 -17.14 -6.68
CA CYS A 647 -32.96 -17.94 -6.68
C CYS A 647 -33.26 -19.44 -6.52
N PHE A 648 -32.30 -20.29 -6.86
CA PHE A 648 -32.36 -21.71 -6.57
C PHE A 648 -32.22 -21.98 -5.05
N ASP A 649 -32.78 -23.08 -4.57
CA ASP A 649 -32.68 -23.48 -3.14
C ASP A 649 -31.29 -24.02 -2.80
N ILE A 650 -30.30 -23.15 -2.87
CA ILE A 650 -28.91 -23.50 -2.63
C ILE A 650 -28.13 -22.32 -2.02
N GLY A 651 -27.30 -22.60 -1.00
CA GLY A 651 -26.33 -21.68 -0.42
C GLY A 651 -26.89 -20.44 0.26
N ALA A 652 -26.06 -19.46 0.46
CA ALA A 652 -26.39 -18.21 1.13
C ALA A 652 -27.49 -17.37 0.41
N PRO A 653 -27.61 -17.35 -0.93
CA PRO A 653 -28.74 -16.69 -1.58
C PRO A 653 -30.08 -17.24 -1.11
N ALA A 654 -30.23 -18.56 -1.11
CA ALA A 654 -31.49 -19.21 -0.69
C ALA A 654 -31.84 -18.94 0.78
N GLU A 655 -30.83 -19.05 1.67
CA GLU A 655 -31.01 -18.78 3.10
C GLU A 655 -31.64 -17.40 3.36
N ARG A 656 -31.20 -16.39 2.63
CA ARG A 656 -31.69 -15.00 2.78
C ARG A 656 -32.99 -14.73 2.04
N VAL A 657 -33.11 -15.24 0.82
CA VAL A 657 -34.32 -15.05 -0.01
C VAL A 657 -35.53 -15.74 0.62
N LYS A 658 -35.36 -16.88 1.33
CA LYS A 658 -36.43 -17.52 2.11
C LYS A 658 -36.98 -16.62 3.22
N LYS A 659 -36.18 -15.75 3.80
CA LYS A 659 -36.56 -14.81 4.88
C LYS A 659 -37.04 -13.45 4.32
N TYR A 660 -36.96 -13.24 3.01
CA TYR A 660 -37.29 -11.97 2.37
C TYR A 660 -38.73 -11.96 1.84
N GLU A 661 -39.49 -10.93 2.19
CA GLU A 661 -40.93 -10.84 1.85
C GLU A 661 -41.21 -10.87 0.34
N LYS A 662 -40.26 -10.42 -0.50
CA LYS A 662 -40.31 -10.43 -1.97
C LYS A 662 -39.41 -11.53 -2.58
N GLY A 663 -39.09 -12.54 -1.81
CA GLY A 663 -38.28 -13.68 -2.23
C GLY A 663 -39.09 -14.77 -2.90
N ILE A 664 -38.52 -15.40 -3.92
CA ILE A 664 -39.07 -16.55 -4.63
C ILE A 664 -38.00 -17.63 -4.67
N ILE A 665 -38.28 -18.81 -4.10
CA ILE A 665 -37.37 -19.96 -4.13
C ILE A 665 -37.79 -20.92 -5.23
N ILE A 666 -36.82 -21.30 -6.07
CA ILE A 666 -36.94 -22.33 -7.09
C ILE A 666 -36.28 -23.61 -6.53
N PRO A 667 -37.03 -24.69 -6.38
CA PRO A 667 -36.57 -25.83 -5.55
C PRO A 667 -35.34 -26.55 -6.10
N GLU A 668 -35.11 -26.52 -7.41
CA GLU A 668 -34.00 -27.22 -8.05
C GLU A 668 -33.33 -26.31 -9.11
N ILE A 669 -32.07 -26.60 -9.41
CA ILE A 669 -31.31 -25.89 -10.46
C ILE A 669 -31.82 -26.34 -11.83
N SER A 670 -32.77 -25.59 -12.39
CA SER A 670 -33.44 -25.95 -13.63
C SER A 670 -33.97 -24.72 -14.37
N ALA A 671 -33.63 -24.58 -15.65
CA ALA A 671 -34.19 -23.57 -16.54
C ALA A 671 -35.72 -23.77 -16.73
N GLU A 672 -36.19 -25.04 -16.74
CA GLU A 672 -37.59 -25.41 -16.83
C GLU A 672 -38.41 -24.87 -15.65
N LEU A 673 -37.92 -25.07 -14.42
CA LEU A 673 -38.62 -24.61 -13.21
C LEU A 673 -38.62 -23.05 -13.12
N VAL A 674 -37.54 -22.40 -13.60
CA VAL A 674 -37.55 -20.93 -13.74
C VAL A 674 -38.61 -20.48 -14.72
N TYR A 675 -38.65 -21.13 -15.90
CA TYR A 675 -39.64 -20.85 -16.93
C TYR A 675 -41.10 -21.03 -16.44
N ASP A 676 -41.39 -22.15 -15.76
CA ASP A 676 -42.71 -22.41 -15.16
C ASP A 676 -43.12 -21.35 -14.12
N THR A 677 -42.15 -20.91 -13.31
CA THR A 677 -42.39 -19.85 -12.33
C THR A 677 -42.73 -18.52 -13.01
N ILE A 678 -42.04 -18.19 -14.09
CA ILE A 678 -42.28 -17.00 -14.90
C ILE A 678 -43.63 -17.06 -15.56
N ARG A 679 -44.01 -18.19 -16.16
CA ARG A 679 -45.31 -18.40 -16.86
C ARG A 679 -46.49 -18.22 -15.92
N LYS A 680 -46.38 -18.61 -14.66
CA LYS A 680 -47.43 -18.40 -13.64
C LYS A 680 -47.63 -16.93 -13.22
N ASN A 681 -46.81 -15.99 -13.66
CA ASN A 681 -46.74 -14.52 -13.52
C ASN A 681 -47.60 -13.84 -12.38
N LYS A 682 -48.70 -14.47 -11.94
CA LYS A 682 -49.57 -13.98 -10.84
C LYS A 682 -48.79 -13.86 -9.53
N LEU A 683 -47.94 -14.85 -9.22
CA LEU A 683 -47.10 -14.87 -8.02
C LEU A 683 -46.08 -13.72 -8.01
N ILE A 684 -45.46 -13.42 -9.15
CA ILE A 684 -44.47 -12.33 -9.26
C ILE A 684 -45.13 -10.99 -9.03
N LYS A 685 -46.32 -10.75 -9.59
CA LYS A 685 -47.12 -9.52 -9.38
C LYS A 685 -47.55 -9.36 -7.92
N GLU A 686 -48.00 -10.44 -7.27
CA GLU A 686 -48.42 -10.44 -5.87
C GLU A 686 -47.24 -10.09 -4.93
N ILE A 687 -46.05 -10.66 -5.17
CA ILE A 687 -44.82 -10.42 -4.36
C ILE A 687 -44.30 -8.99 -4.60
N ALA A 688 -44.29 -8.48 -5.85
CA ALA A 688 -43.85 -7.14 -6.16
C ALA A 688 -44.67 -6.05 -5.42
N ASN A 689 -45.95 -6.30 -5.14
CA ASN A 689 -46.82 -5.37 -4.44
C ASN A 689 -46.69 -5.39 -2.90
N LYS A 690 -45.96 -6.35 -2.31
CA LYS A 690 -45.72 -6.38 -0.86
C LYS A 690 -44.80 -5.20 -0.45
N LYS A 691 -45.19 -4.45 0.58
CA LYS A 691 -44.33 -3.40 1.17
C LYS A 691 -43.21 -4.04 1.97
N VAL A 692 -42.00 -3.61 1.70
CA VAL A 692 -40.83 -4.06 2.46
C VAL A 692 -40.69 -3.22 3.74
N ASN A 693 -40.60 -3.90 4.89
CA ASN A 693 -40.35 -3.22 6.14
C ASN A 693 -38.83 -3.05 6.32
N ALA A 694 -38.32 -1.85 6.08
CA ALA A 694 -36.90 -1.52 6.13
C ALA A 694 -36.22 -1.87 7.49
N LYS A 695 -36.98 -1.85 8.60
CA LYS A 695 -36.46 -2.23 9.92
C LYS A 695 -36.20 -3.73 10.04
N LYS A 696 -36.99 -4.59 9.39
CA LYS A 696 -36.77 -6.05 9.40
C LYS A 696 -35.53 -6.48 8.62
N ILE A 697 -35.13 -5.75 7.58
CA ILE A 697 -33.93 -6.06 6.78
C ILE A 697 -32.64 -5.82 7.59
N LEU A 698 -32.63 -4.83 8.50
CA LEU A 698 -31.52 -4.57 9.41
C LEU A 698 -31.46 -5.58 10.57
N PHE A 699 -32.60 -6.08 11.08
CA PHE A 699 -32.67 -6.99 12.22
C PHE A 699 -32.37 -8.45 11.89
N VAL A 700 -32.61 -8.92 10.66
CA VAL A 700 -32.23 -10.28 10.24
C VAL A 700 -30.70 -10.50 10.24
N VAL A 701 -29.92 -9.44 10.34
CA VAL A 701 -28.45 -9.48 10.45
C VAL A 701 -27.97 -9.41 11.92
N GLN A 702 -28.86 -9.07 12.91
CA GLN A 702 -28.46 -8.84 14.31
C GLN A 702 -29.05 -9.81 15.35
N GLU A 703 -29.98 -10.71 14.98
CA GLU A 703 -30.69 -11.56 15.97
C GLU A 703 -30.41 -13.07 15.82
N GLU A 704 -29.23 -13.50 15.39
CA GLU A 704 -28.77 -14.88 15.65
C GLU A 704 -27.22 -14.86 15.88
#